data_65b6f791c63e808d2519933bbd3b7c68
#
_entry.id   65b6f791c63e808d2519933bbd3b7c68
#
_cell.length_a   1.000
_cell.length_b   1.000
_cell.length_c   1.000
_cell.angle_alpha   90.00
_cell.angle_beta   90.00
_cell.angle_gamma   90.00
#
_symmetry.space_group_name_H-M   'P 1'
#
loop_
_entity.id
_entity.type
_entity.pdbx_description
1 polymer ?
#
loop_
_entity_poly.entity_id
_entity_poly.type
_entity_poly.pdbx_seq_one_letter_code
_entity_poly.pdbx_strand_id
1 'polypeptide(L)'
;MEQRRRHTRTRKRKQCMIYSVISAFILFILGIGSVFLFSYLQGPPSLTSQQNTVLYSADEEVIGVKHGNQSRYWVPLDEVSPDLKQAFLTTEDDEFYDHFGFDFTRIFAAVGKNIVNMDKVEGASTITQQYARNLFLTHEKSWSRKIKEALYALRLEMFYDKDKILEGYLNTIYFGHGNYGVEAASRFYFDKHANELTVAEAAMLAGIPKGPTYYSPIRHPENAKDRQETILRLMAKKGDITQNELDKALQEKLAFAEEDEREGKQIAPYFQDAVMNEASQLLRISRKELKTGGYKIYTTLNKDMQKSLKQTAEQEIDEASKIQVGALSLDPKTGGIQALLGGRDFEESQYNRALQAKRMAGSTFKPFLYYGALENGATPATPLESEPTKFKLANGKVYAPTNYNNYYANDEITLAQALALSDNIYAVKTHMYYQPETLVENARKFGIQSELPAVPALALGSASVSVLEMARGYGMLANGGKAVHPHTITKITDSSGTVLYKRDKPSAKQVLDPNTSFVLTDLMTGMFDTSLNDYSRVTGAAIKDQLTREYAGKTGSTDKDSWMIGFSPQVVTAVWTGYDNNKDITKVEEYRYARNIWADHMETIHKDLPEREFKPPEGVTAVAMDPHTGKLAHSGCDDRRVTYFLEGTEPKNYCTVHVPNPEETDENKQRKKDGRSIWDWIGF
;
A
#
# COMPACT_ATOMS: atom_id res chain seq x y z
N MET A 1 102.05 7.19 -5.70
CA MET A 1 100.96 7.14 -6.72
C MET A 1 99.70 6.40 -6.25
N GLU A 2 99.76 5.41 -5.41
CA GLU A 2 98.64 4.57 -4.95
C GLU A 2 97.61 5.32 -4.07
N GLN A 3 98.05 6.18 -3.17
CA GLN A 3 97.16 6.95 -2.30
C GLN A 3 96.27 7.95 -3.08
N ARG A 4 96.74 8.57 -4.15
CA ARG A 4 95.96 9.43 -5.01
C ARG A 4 94.89 8.66 -5.82
N ARG A 5 95.19 7.41 -6.21
CA ARG A 5 94.21 6.52 -6.89
C ARG A 5 93.14 6.01 -5.96
N ARG A 6 93.39 5.81 -4.67
CA ARG A 6 92.36 5.43 -3.68
C ARG A 6 91.42 6.58 -3.39
N HIS A 7 91.87 7.81 -3.24
CA HIS A 7 91.02 8.97 -3.00
C HIS A 7 90.14 9.34 -4.21
N THR A 8 90.63 9.19 -5.40
CA THR A 8 89.82 9.43 -6.62
C THR A 8 88.74 8.32 -6.84
N ARG A 9 89.03 7.06 -6.49
CA ARG A 9 88.09 5.94 -6.53
C ARG A 9 86.98 6.07 -5.48
N THR A 10 87.29 6.50 -4.28
CA THR A 10 86.25 6.76 -3.23
C THR A 10 85.41 7.95 -3.55
N ARG A 11 85.92 9.02 -4.15
CA ARG A 11 85.13 10.21 -4.60
C ARG A 11 84.20 9.86 -5.74
N LYS A 12 84.66 9.07 -6.74
CA LYS A 12 83.78 8.58 -7.82
C LYS A 12 82.70 7.63 -7.31
N ARG A 13 82.93 6.73 -6.37
CA ARG A 13 81.95 5.85 -5.75
C ARG A 13 80.90 6.65 -4.98
N LYS A 14 81.31 7.68 -4.20
CA LYS A 14 80.30 8.59 -3.54
C LYS A 14 79.49 9.36 -4.52
N GLN A 15 80.04 9.87 -5.64
CA GLN A 15 79.31 10.55 -6.68
C GLN A 15 78.34 9.60 -7.37
N CYS A 16 78.69 8.37 -7.76
CA CYS A 16 77.81 7.37 -8.34
C CYS A 16 76.72 7.01 -7.37
N MET A 17 76.97 6.86 -6.07
CA MET A 17 75.93 6.60 -5.05
C MET A 17 74.93 7.75 -4.93
N ILE A 18 75.44 9.02 -4.94
CA ILE A 18 74.54 10.20 -4.94
C ILE A 18 73.67 10.26 -6.18
N TYR A 19 74.22 10.03 -7.38
CA TYR A 19 73.44 10.02 -8.63
C TYR A 19 72.45 8.85 -8.64
N SER A 20 72.79 7.68 -8.12
CA SER A 20 71.88 6.54 -7.98
C SER A 20 70.72 6.87 -7.04
N VAL A 21 70.96 7.54 -5.91
CA VAL A 21 69.93 7.99 -4.97
C VAL A 21 69.03 9.04 -5.61
N ILE A 22 69.61 10.03 -6.30
CA ILE A 22 68.84 11.08 -7.02
C ILE A 22 68.00 10.45 -8.13
N SER A 23 68.56 9.53 -8.94
CA SER A 23 67.81 8.83 -9.98
C SER A 23 66.68 7.99 -9.40
N ALA A 24 66.91 7.26 -8.33
CA ALA A 24 65.86 6.51 -7.61
C ALA A 24 64.75 7.42 -7.06
N PHE A 25 65.13 8.58 -6.54
CA PHE A 25 64.16 9.60 -6.06
C PHE A 25 63.32 10.19 -7.20
N ILE A 26 63.98 10.52 -8.34
CA ILE A 26 63.27 11.00 -9.54
C ILE A 26 62.30 9.93 -10.07
N LEU A 27 62.75 8.67 -10.17
CA LEU A 27 61.88 7.56 -10.59
C LEU A 27 60.72 7.34 -9.63
N PHE A 28 60.93 7.50 -8.34
CA PHE A 28 59.89 7.44 -7.31
C PHE A 28 58.83 8.55 -7.49
N ILE A 29 59.27 9.80 -7.71
CA ILE A 29 58.38 10.94 -7.97
C ILE A 29 57.62 10.73 -9.28
N LEU A 30 58.28 10.28 -10.35
CA LEU A 30 57.64 9.95 -11.62
C LEU A 30 56.58 8.81 -11.46
N GLY A 31 56.91 7.82 -10.62
CA GLY A 31 55.98 6.73 -10.26
C GLY A 31 54.72 7.25 -9.57
N ILE A 32 54.90 8.10 -8.54
CA ILE A 32 53.78 8.75 -7.84
C ILE A 32 52.96 9.62 -8.83
N GLY A 33 53.61 10.46 -9.63
CA GLY A 33 52.97 11.29 -10.62
C GLY A 33 52.14 10.48 -11.65
N SER A 34 52.69 9.30 -12.04
CA SER A 34 51.98 8.38 -12.95
C SER A 34 50.71 7.78 -12.32
N VAL A 35 50.76 7.46 -11.02
CA VAL A 35 49.58 6.96 -10.27
C VAL A 35 48.51 8.05 -10.17
N PHE A 36 48.94 9.28 -9.85
CA PHE A 36 47.99 10.42 -9.82
C PHE A 36 47.37 10.68 -11.18
N LEU A 37 48.17 10.73 -12.24
CA LEU A 37 47.68 10.93 -13.60
C LEU A 37 46.74 9.82 -14.04
N PHE A 38 47.11 8.56 -13.77
CA PHE A 38 46.21 7.43 -14.06
C PHE A 38 44.87 7.54 -13.30
N SER A 39 44.92 7.86 -12.02
CA SER A 39 43.71 8.05 -11.17
C SER A 39 42.84 9.19 -11.69
N TYR A 40 43.44 10.30 -12.13
CA TYR A 40 42.75 11.43 -12.71
C TYR A 40 42.04 11.07 -14.05
N LEU A 41 42.75 10.37 -14.92
CA LEU A 41 42.22 9.95 -16.23
C LEU A 41 41.05 8.95 -16.11
N GLN A 42 40.94 8.21 -15.02
CA GLN A 42 39.80 7.32 -14.73
C GLN A 42 38.51 8.09 -14.35
N GLY A 43 38.63 9.39 -14.03
CA GLY A 43 37.53 10.23 -13.61
C GLY A 43 36.90 9.90 -12.24
N PRO A 44 35.84 10.59 -11.83
CA PRO A 44 35.19 10.35 -10.54
C PRO A 44 34.58 8.94 -10.47
N PRO A 45 34.81 8.20 -9.37
CA PRO A 45 34.17 6.92 -9.17
C PRO A 45 32.68 7.13 -8.85
N SER A 46 31.79 6.25 -9.33
CA SER A 46 30.37 6.33 -9.01
C SER A 46 30.12 6.04 -7.52
N LEU A 47 29.39 6.93 -6.85
CA LEU A 47 29.03 6.78 -5.44
C LEU A 47 27.70 6.05 -5.23
N THR A 48 27.14 5.42 -6.29
CA THR A 48 25.86 4.70 -6.20
C THR A 48 25.99 3.48 -5.28
N SER A 49 25.15 3.41 -4.29
CA SER A 49 24.97 2.24 -3.42
C SER A 49 23.52 1.77 -3.47
N GLN A 50 23.29 0.48 -3.18
CA GLN A 50 21.93 -0.01 -3.00
C GLN A 50 21.29 0.69 -1.81
N GLN A 51 20.05 1.16 -2.00
CA GLN A 51 19.27 1.85 -0.98
C GLN A 51 17.88 1.21 -0.86
N ASN A 52 17.30 1.26 0.32
CA ASN A 52 15.96 0.78 0.55
C ASN A 52 14.93 1.60 -0.23
N THR A 53 13.91 0.93 -0.77
CA THR A 53 12.72 1.60 -1.28
C THR A 53 11.71 1.77 -0.16
N VAL A 54 11.21 3.00 0.01
CA VAL A 54 10.28 3.36 1.09
C VAL A 54 8.89 3.58 0.49
N LEU A 55 7.89 2.99 1.14
CA LEU A 55 6.49 3.13 0.79
C LEU A 55 5.81 4.07 1.78
N TYR A 56 5.06 5.04 1.26
CA TYR A 56 4.33 6.04 2.06
C TYR A 56 2.83 5.88 1.89
N SER A 57 2.05 6.11 2.96
CA SER A 57 0.59 6.22 2.93
C SER A 57 0.12 7.45 2.14
N ALA A 58 -1.19 7.65 2.06
CA ALA A 58 -1.79 8.87 1.49
C ALA A 58 -1.41 10.12 2.28
N ASP A 59 -1.16 9.99 3.59
CA ASP A 59 -0.76 11.07 4.51
C ASP A 59 0.77 11.18 4.65
N GLU A 60 1.52 10.59 3.71
CA GLU A 60 2.97 10.60 3.65
C GLU A 60 3.69 9.96 4.87
N GLU A 61 3.01 9.10 5.64
CA GLU A 61 3.63 8.29 6.67
C GLU A 61 4.22 6.99 6.11
N VAL A 62 5.32 6.52 6.67
CA VAL A 62 5.95 5.27 6.25
C VAL A 62 5.05 4.07 6.57
N ILE A 63 4.73 3.27 5.56
CA ILE A 63 3.93 2.04 5.69
C ILE A 63 4.75 0.77 5.48
N GLY A 64 5.94 0.91 4.94
CA GLY A 64 6.86 -0.21 4.77
C GLY A 64 8.14 0.18 4.05
N VAL A 65 9.14 -0.66 4.27
CA VAL A 65 10.45 -0.52 3.64
C VAL A 65 10.77 -1.82 2.92
N LYS A 66 11.20 -1.69 1.69
CA LYS A 66 11.62 -2.84 0.87
C LYS A 66 13.12 -2.75 0.63
N HIS A 67 13.83 -3.78 1.01
CA HIS A 67 15.28 -3.89 0.84
C HIS A 67 15.66 -5.24 0.23
N GLY A 68 16.90 -5.33 -0.27
CA GLY A 68 17.51 -6.60 -0.67
C GLY A 68 18.07 -7.35 0.54
N ASN A 69 19.28 -7.89 0.39
CA ASN A 69 20.00 -8.53 1.50
C ASN A 69 20.65 -7.53 2.47
N GLN A 70 20.54 -6.22 2.20
CA GLN A 70 21.13 -5.12 2.97
C GLN A 70 20.04 -4.09 3.22
N SER A 71 19.82 -3.74 4.50
CA SER A 71 18.99 -2.60 4.89
C SER A 71 19.87 -1.34 4.91
N ARG A 72 19.47 -0.32 4.15
CA ARG A 72 20.21 0.94 4.06
C ARG A 72 19.30 2.11 3.74
N TYR A 73 19.36 3.14 4.58
CA TYR A 73 18.74 4.43 4.37
C TYR A 73 19.86 5.45 4.17
N TRP A 74 19.82 6.19 3.07
CA TRP A 74 20.77 7.27 2.86
C TRP A 74 20.28 8.54 3.56
N VAL A 75 21.14 9.16 4.36
CA VAL A 75 20.87 10.45 4.99
C VAL A 75 21.97 11.43 4.64
N PRO A 76 21.65 12.71 4.33
CA PRO A 76 22.63 13.78 4.18
C PRO A 76 23.46 13.95 5.44
N LEU A 77 24.67 14.47 5.29
CA LEU A 77 25.59 14.61 6.44
C LEU A 77 25.05 15.58 7.51
N ASP A 78 24.30 16.59 7.13
CA ASP A 78 23.65 17.54 8.04
C ASP A 78 22.48 16.94 8.83
N GLU A 79 21.91 15.84 8.36
CA GLU A 79 20.90 15.04 9.08
C GLU A 79 21.50 13.95 9.98
N VAL A 80 22.82 13.93 10.19
CA VAL A 80 23.50 13.03 11.14
C VAL A 80 23.87 13.80 12.40
N SER A 81 23.64 13.21 13.58
CA SER A 81 24.00 13.81 14.87
C SER A 81 25.48 14.28 14.88
N PRO A 82 25.77 15.50 15.33
CA PRO A 82 27.13 15.98 15.51
C PRO A 82 27.97 15.03 16.37
N ASP A 83 27.40 14.49 17.44
CA ASP A 83 28.05 13.57 18.35
C ASP A 83 28.42 12.25 17.68
N LEU A 84 27.54 11.77 16.79
CA LEU A 84 27.81 10.55 16.02
C LEU A 84 28.94 10.76 15.02
N LYS A 85 28.93 11.89 14.29
CA LYS A 85 30.04 12.26 13.38
C LYS A 85 31.36 12.30 14.14
N GLN A 86 31.36 12.99 15.27
CA GLN A 86 32.57 13.14 16.08
C GLN A 86 33.05 11.80 16.66
N ALA A 87 32.14 10.95 17.16
CA ALA A 87 32.49 9.63 17.66
C ALA A 87 33.18 8.76 16.58
N PHE A 88 32.74 8.83 15.33
CA PHE A 88 33.39 8.14 14.21
C PHE A 88 34.76 8.73 13.88
N LEU A 89 34.87 10.05 13.77
CA LEU A 89 36.12 10.75 13.51
C LEU A 89 37.15 10.39 14.57
N THR A 90 36.83 10.59 15.84
CA THR A 90 37.71 10.31 16.98
C THR A 90 38.14 8.86 17.05
N THR A 91 37.27 7.92 16.68
CA THR A 91 37.52 6.48 16.79
C THR A 91 38.30 5.92 15.60
N GLU A 92 37.92 6.33 14.39
CA GLU A 92 38.39 5.73 13.14
C GLU A 92 39.49 6.56 12.47
N ASP A 93 39.38 7.90 12.51
CA ASP A 93 40.28 8.78 11.74
C ASP A 93 40.22 10.23 12.24
N ASP A 94 40.92 10.53 13.34
CA ASP A 94 40.82 11.84 14.02
C ASP A 94 41.46 13.01 13.24
N GLU A 95 42.37 12.73 12.31
CA GLU A 95 42.97 13.71 11.39
C GLU A 95 42.30 13.66 9.97
N PHE A 96 41.07 13.14 9.85
CA PHE A 96 40.39 12.92 8.58
C PHE A 96 40.37 14.13 7.66
N TYR A 97 40.16 15.31 8.21
CA TYR A 97 40.09 16.57 7.42
C TYR A 97 41.46 17.10 7.02
N ASP A 98 42.57 16.65 7.67
CA ASP A 98 43.90 17.19 7.51
C ASP A 98 44.77 16.41 6.52
N HIS A 99 44.42 15.17 6.19
CA HIS A 99 45.20 14.34 5.27
C HIS A 99 44.47 14.10 3.92
N PHE A 100 45.22 13.68 2.91
CA PHE A 100 44.70 13.37 1.57
C PHE A 100 44.56 11.84 1.38
N GLY A 101 43.56 11.24 2.05
CA GLY A 101 43.19 9.83 1.96
C GLY A 101 44.09 8.85 2.66
N PHE A 102 45.30 9.27 3.07
CA PHE A 102 46.28 8.45 3.75
C PHE A 102 46.88 9.22 4.92
N ASP A 103 46.73 8.71 6.12
CA ASP A 103 47.45 9.19 7.30
C ASP A 103 48.79 8.46 7.41
N PHE A 104 49.86 9.11 6.89
CA PHE A 104 51.20 8.53 6.91
C PHE A 104 51.77 8.48 8.34
N THR A 105 51.42 9.44 9.21
CA THR A 105 51.85 9.48 10.61
C THR A 105 51.34 8.26 11.36
N ARG A 106 50.06 7.97 11.22
CA ARG A 106 49.40 6.79 11.82
C ARG A 106 49.91 5.48 11.21
N ILE A 107 50.16 5.44 9.88
CA ILE A 107 50.73 4.27 9.21
C ILE A 107 52.11 3.93 9.78
N PHE A 108 53.02 4.92 9.91
CA PHE A 108 54.34 4.70 10.47
C PHE A 108 54.32 4.30 11.95
N ALA A 109 53.43 4.92 12.75
CA ALA A 109 53.21 4.56 14.14
C ALA A 109 52.70 3.12 14.31
N ALA A 110 51.73 2.71 13.49
CA ALA A 110 51.18 1.35 13.51
C ALA A 110 52.20 0.29 13.08
N VAL A 111 53.02 0.57 12.04
CA VAL A 111 54.10 -0.32 11.62
C VAL A 111 55.12 -0.48 12.75
N GLY A 112 55.51 0.62 13.42
CA GLY A 112 56.42 0.56 14.57
C GLY A 112 55.89 -0.29 15.71
N LYS A 113 54.65 -0.10 16.11
CA LYS A 113 54.00 -0.88 17.20
C LYS A 113 53.82 -2.36 16.83
N ASN A 114 53.42 -2.67 15.59
CA ASN A 114 53.24 -4.04 15.13
C ASN A 114 54.58 -4.80 15.05
N ILE A 115 55.71 -4.12 14.74
CA ILE A 115 57.05 -4.71 14.76
C ILE A 115 57.49 -4.98 16.19
N VAL A 116 57.25 -4.05 17.12
CA VAL A 116 57.67 -4.19 18.53
C VAL A 116 56.88 -5.30 19.23
N ASN A 117 55.59 -5.43 18.94
CA ASN A 117 54.71 -6.41 19.62
C ASN A 117 54.62 -7.78 18.91
N MET A 118 55.30 -7.95 17.75
CA MET A 118 55.24 -9.16 16.90
C MET A 118 53.80 -9.63 16.60
N ASP A 119 52.80 -8.74 16.69
CA ASP A 119 51.39 -9.03 16.45
C ASP A 119 50.69 -7.83 15.80
N LYS A 120 49.51 -8.07 15.20
CA LYS A 120 48.73 -7.06 14.49
C LYS A 120 47.87 -6.28 15.48
N VAL A 121 48.47 -5.32 16.20
CA VAL A 121 47.82 -4.61 17.32
C VAL A 121 46.95 -3.42 16.87
N GLU A 122 47.33 -2.72 15.80
CA GLU A 122 46.58 -1.53 15.32
C GLU A 122 46.32 -1.54 13.81
N GLY A 123 45.12 -1.10 13.40
CA GLY A 123 44.77 -0.84 12.00
C GLY A 123 44.98 0.64 11.66
N ALA A 124 45.66 0.92 10.54
CA ALA A 124 45.96 2.28 10.08
C ALA A 124 45.21 2.66 8.82
N SER A 125 44.00 2.11 8.61
CA SER A 125 43.16 2.47 7.45
C SER A 125 42.32 3.69 7.77
N THR A 126 42.34 4.69 6.89
CA THR A 126 41.54 5.92 7.01
C THR A 126 40.06 5.69 6.66
N ILE A 127 39.19 6.65 7.02
CA ILE A 127 37.77 6.67 6.63
C ILE A 127 37.66 6.58 5.11
N THR A 128 38.46 7.33 4.34
CA THR A 128 38.43 7.30 2.87
C THR A 128 38.77 5.89 2.33
N GLN A 129 39.75 5.22 2.89
CA GLN A 129 40.11 3.84 2.50
C GLN A 129 39.01 2.84 2.86
N GLN A 130 38.38 3.01 4.02
CA GLN A 130 37.24 2.16 4.42
C GLN A 130 36.04 2.37 3.51
N TYR A 131 35.72 3.62 3.13
CA TYR A 131 34.65 3.94 2.19
C TYR A 131 34.94 3.34 0.81
N ALA A 132 36.17 3.53 0.29
CA ALA A 132 36.57 2.90 -0.99
C ALA A 132 36.40 1.38 -0.96
N ARG A 133 36.77 0.72 0.14
CA ARG A 133 36.57 -0.72 0.31
C ARG A 133 35.10 -1.11 0.31
N ASN A 134 34.27 -0.38 1.04
CA ASN A 134 32.85 -0.71 1.20
C ASN A 134 32.06 -0.55 -0.11
N LEU A 135 32.43 0.42 -0.96
CA LEU A 135 31.75 0.66 -2.25
C LEU A 135 32.21 -0.25 -3.38
N PHE A 136 33.52 -0.47 -3.51
CA PHE A 136 34.09 -0.98 -4.77
C PHE A 136 34.74 -2.37 -4.66
N LEU A 137 34.91 -2.90 -3.43
CA LEU A 137 35.73 -4.08 -3.22
C LEU A 137 35.01 -5.16 -2.40
N THR A 138 35.49 -6.40 -2.52
CA THR A 138 35.06 -7.51 -1.67
C THR A 138 35.86 -7.54 -0.36
N HIS A 139 35.34 -8.28 0.65
CA HIS A 139 36.03 -8.40 1.96
C HIS A 139 37.20 -9.38 1.95
N GLU A 140 37.61 -9.91 0.78
CA GLU A 140 38.78 -10.79 0.68
C GLU A 140 40.09 -10.08 1.08
N LYS A 141 40.91 -10.75 1.87
CA LYS A 141 42.19 -10.22 2.32
C LYS A 141 43.28 -10.54 1.30
N SER A 142 43.50 -9.66 0.30
CA SER A 142 44.59 -9.80 -0.68
C SER A 142 45.33 -8.49 -0.90
N TRP A 143 46.61 -8.57 -1.29
CA TRP A 143 47.43 -7.40 -1.62
C TRP A 143 46.86 -6.64 -2.83
N SER A 144 46.37 -7.35 -3.84
CA SER A 144 45.75 -6.72 -5.01
C SER A 144 44.51 -5.89 -4.63
N ARG A 145 43.69 -6.38 -3.70
CA ARG A 145 42.59 -5.63 -3.14
C ARG A 145 43.03 -4.36 -2.44
N LYS A 146 44.13 -4.44 -1.64
CA LYS A 146 44.67 -3.27 -0.90
C LYS A 146 45.21 -2.19 -1.83
N ILE A 147 45.81 -2.58 -2.96
CA ILE A 147 46.24 -1.62 -4.00
C ILE A 147 45.04 -0.95 -4.66
N LYS A 148 44.01 -1.71 -5.00
CA LYS A 148 42.77 -1.15 -5.56
C LYS A 148 42.10 -0.19 -4.57
N GLU A 149 42.03 -0.55 -3.29
CA GLU A 149 41.50 0.32 -2.22
C GLU A 149 42.26 1.67 -2.18
N ALA A 150 43.59 1.64 -2.26
CA ALA A 150 44.41 2.84 -2.29
C ALA A 150 44.12 3.70 -3.55
N LEU A 151 43.99 3.09 -4.72
CA LEU A 151 43.67 3.81 -5.96
C LEU A 151 42.26 4.45 -5.90
N TYR A 152 41.26 3.74 -5.37
CA TYR A 152 39.91 4.30 -5.19
C TYR A 152 39.89 5.39 -4.11
N ALA A 153 40.62 5.24 -3.02
CA ALA A 153 40.75 6.27 -1.99
C ALA A 153 41.36 7.55 -2.57
N LEU A 154 42.42 7.43 -3.39
CA LEU A 154 43.03 8.55 -4.08
C LEU A 154 42.03 9.26 -5.01
N ARG A 155 41.25 8.48 -5.78
CA ARG A 155 40.20 9.05 -6.69
C ARG A 155 39.09 9.75 -5.91
N LEU A 156 38.65 9.18 -4.77
CA LEU A 156 37.66 9.84 -3.91
C LEU A 156 38.15 11.22 -3.47
N GLU A 157 39.35 11.32 -2.94
CA GLU A 157 39.97 12.59 -2.49
C GLU A 157 40.21 13.60 -3.63
N MET A 158 40.46 13.13 -4.85
CA MET A 158 40.67 14.00 -6.00
C MET A 158 39.38 14.64 -6.55
N PHE A 159 38.24 13.97 -6.39
CA PHE A 159 37.00 14.36 -7.07
C PHE A 159 35.86 14.74 -6.12
N TYR A 160 35.98 14.45 -4.83
CA TYR A 160 34.94 14.72 -3.83
C TYR A 160 35.54 15.44 -2.62
N ASP A 161 34.77 16.32 -2.01
CA ASP A 161 35.14 16.96 -0.75
C ASP A 161 35.06 16.00 0.42
N LYS A 162 35.66 16.38 1.54
CA LYS A 162 35.71 15.57 2.76
C LYS A 162 34.33 15.25 3.33
N ASP A 163 33.42 16.23 3.29
CA ASP A 163 32.06 16.05 3.79
C ASP A 163 31.31 15.00 2.98
N LYS A 164 31.48 15.00 1.64
CA LYS A 164 30.89 13.99 0.77
C LYS A 164 31.46 12.59 0.97
N ILE A 165 32.75 12.51 1.27
CA ILE A 165 33.42 11.24 1.60
C ILE A 165 32.92 10.71 2.96
N LEU A 166 32.81 11.58 3.99
CA LEU A 166 32.30 11.22 5.30
C LEU A 166 30.83 10.79 5.23
N GLU A 167 29.99 11.56 4.52
CA GLU A 167 28.60 11.19 4.24
C GLU A 167 28.51 9.79 3.65
N GLY A 168 29.27 9.53 2.59
CA GLY A 168 29.28 8.23 1.94
C GLY A 168 29.77 7.10 2.85
N TYR A 169 30.77 7.33 3.65
CA TYR A 169 31.26 6.37 4.65
C TYR A 169 30.19 6.02 5.68
N LEU A 170 29.59 7.02 6.32
CA LEU A 170 28.55 6.85 7.34
C LEU A 170 27.31 6.13 6.79
N ASN A 171 26.99 6.30 5.51
CA ASN A 171 25.87 5.63 4.85
C ASN A 171 26.18 4.22 4.31
N THR A 172 27.45 3.76 4.35
CA THR A 172 27.85 2.47 3.74
C THR A 172 28.48 1.48 4.71
N ILE A 173 28.88 1.92 5.88
CA ILE A 173 29.53 1.05 6.87
C ILE A 173 28.54 0.03 7.46
N TYR A 174 29.04 -1.19 7.76
CA TYR A 174 28.24 -2.30 8.25
C TYR A 174 28.16 -2.34 9.77
N PHE A 175 26.94 -2.42 10.30
CA PHE A 175 26.63 -2.44 11.74
C PHE A 175 26.15 -3.80 12.28
N GLY A 176 26.22 -4.85 11.49
CA GLY A 176 25.63 -6.15 11.87
C GLY A 176 24.16 -6.28 11.53
N HIS A 177 23.61 -7.48 11.71
CA HIS A 177 22.19 -7.80 11.49
C HIS A 177 21.64 -7.34 10.12
N GLY A 178 22.47 -7.26 9.08
CA GLY A 178 22.05 -6.79 7.75
C GLY A 178 21.96 -5.28 7.60
N ASN A 179 22.27 -4.48 8.63
CA ASN A 179 22.16 -3.03 8.62
C ASN A 179 23.44 -2.35 8.12
N TYR A 180 23.30 -1.50 7.11
CA TYR A 180 24.37 -0.71 6.51
C TYR A 180 24.02 0.78 6.61
N GLY A 181 24.95 1.58 7.07
CA GLY A 181 24.79 3.02 7.32
C GLY A 181 24.18 3.34 8.69
N VAL A 182 24.49 4.56 9.14
CA VAL A 182 24.16 5.04 10.50
C VAL A 182 22.65 5.13 10.73
N GLU A 183 21.87 5.51 9.74
CA GLU A 183 20.42 5.63 9.87
C GLU A 183 19.75 4.25 10.04
N ALA A 184 20.16 3.24 9.24
CA ALA A 184 19.65 1.89 9.41
C ALA A 184 20.02 1.30 10.78
N ALA A 185 21.25 1.57 11.24
CA ALA A 185 21.71 1.12 12.54
C ALA A 185 20.99 1.84 13.70
N SER A 186 20.78 3.15 13.60
CA SER A 186 20.08 3.95 14.60
C SER A 186 18.66 3.43 14.82
N ARG A 187 17.92 3.24 13.73
CA ARG A 187 16.55 2.68 13.78
C ARG A 187 16.54 1.25 14.33
N PHE A 188 17.44 0.41 13.87
CA PHE A 188 17.50 -0.99 14.29
C PHE A 188 17.84 -1.17 15.77
N TYR A 189 18.78 -0.38 16.30
CA TYR A 189 19.22 -0.53 17.69
C TYR A 189 18.40 0.30 18.67
N PHE A 190 17.90 1.50 18.28
CA PHE A 190 17.31 2.47 19.20
C PHE A 190 15.93 2.95 18.81
N ASP A 191 15.38 2.53 17.66
CA ASP A 191 14.11 3.06 17.07
C ASP A 191 14.12 4.60 16.95
N LYS A 192 15.27 5.17 16.57
CA LYS A 192 15.51 6.62 16.44
C LYS A 192 16.12 6.95 15.11
N HIS A 193 15.92 8.18 14.65
CA HIS A 193 16.71 8.73 13.55
C HIS A 193 18.14 9.02 13.96
N ALA A 194 19.09 9.01 13.00
CA ALA A 194 20.51 9.23 13.28
C ALA A 194 20.84 10.63 13.84
N ASN A 195 19.96 11.61 13.67
CA ASN A 195 20.08 12.96 14.24
C ASN A 195 19.54 13.08 15.69
N GLU A 196 18.85 12.05 16.19
CA GLU A 196 18.20 12.05 17.51
C GLU A 196 19.04 11.32 18.59
N LEU A 197 20.20 10.78 18.20
CA LEU A 197 21.03 9.97 19.07
C LEU A 197 21.69 10.84 20.17
N THR A 198 21.69 10.33 21.40
CA THR A 198 22.48 10.87 22.50
C THR A 198 23.97 10.58 22.32
N VAL A 199 24.84 11.29 23.07
CA VAL A 199 26.30 11.02 23.08
C VAL A 199 26.59 9.54 23.39
N ALA A 200 25.85 8.95 24.33
CA ALA A 200 26.02 7.56 24.72
C ALA A 200 25.62 6.58 23.63
N GLU A 201 24.49 6.83 22.94
CA GLU A 201 24.03 6.03 21.80
C GLU A 201 24.97 6.18 20.59
N ALA A 202 25.43 7.40 20.31
CA ALA A 202 26.41 7.70 19.27
C ALA A 202 27.73 6.94 19.47
N ALA A 203 28.27 6.95 20.67
CA ALA A 203 29.47 6.20 21.01
C ALA A 203 29.29 4.68 20.93
N MET A 204 28.08 4.17 21.29
CA MET A 204 27.71 2.77 21.13
C MET A 204 27.75 2.38 19.64
N LEU A 205 27.08 3.13 18.76
CA LEU A 205 27.08 2.85 17.32
C LEU A 205 28.50 2.92 16.72
N ALA A 206 29.28 3.94 17.05
CA ALA A 206 30.65 4.07 16.55
C ALA A 206 31.57 2.90 16.97
N GLY A 207 31.22 2.17 18.03
CA GLY A 207 31.92 0.98 18.48
C GLY A 207 31.70 -0.28 17.67
N ILE A 208 30.52 -0.43 17.07
CA ILE A 208 30.06 -1.68 16.42
C ILE A 208 30.88 -2.06 15.18
N PRO A 209 31.21 -1.14 14.23
CA PRO A 209 31.85 -1.52 12.96
C PRO A 209 33.23 -2.19 13.10
N LYS A 210 33.90 -2.00 14.19
CA LYS A 210 35.20 -2.68 14.49
C LYS A 210 35.05 -4.21 14.52
N GLY A 211 33.88 -4.70 14.92
CA GLY A 211 33.53 -6.13 14.95
C GLY A 211 32.03 -6.32 15.15
N PRO A 212 31.23 -6.21 14.09
CA PRO A 212 29.77 -6.11 14.22
C PRO A 212 29.09 -7.27 14.94
N THR A 213 29.67 -8.46 14.90
CA THR A 213 29.17 -9.61 15.68
C THR A 213 29.63 -9.53 17.13
N TYR A 214 30.90 -9.17 17.37
CA TYR A 214 31.52 -9.19 18.70
C TYR A 214 31.11 -8.00 19.57
N TYR A 215 30.84 -6.84 18.96
CA TYR A 215 30.40 -5.62 19.63
C TYR A 215 28.88 -5.34 19.43
N SER A 216 28.11 -6.37 19.06
CA SER A 216 26.64 -6.22 18.97
C SER A 216 26.04 -6.07 20.38
N PRO A 217 25.34 -4.97 20.69
CA PRO A 217 24.73 -4.79 22.00
C PRO A 217 23.59 -5.78 22.27
N ILE A 218 23.04 -6.41 21.22
CA ILE A 218 21.99 -7.43 21.33
C ILE A 218 22.59 -8.80 21.64
N ARG A 219 23.73 -9.14 21.02
CA ARG A 219 24.37 -10.47 21.19
C ARG A 219 25.38 -10.50 22.31
N HIS A 220 26.14 -9.42 22.50
CA HIS A 220 27.24 -9.31 23.45
C HIS A 220 27.22 -7.94 24.14
N PRO A 221 26.22 -7.66 25.00
CA PRO A 221 25.99 -6.35 25.60
C PRO A 221 27.21 -5.85 26.41
N GLU A 222 27.92 -6.73 27.12
CA GLU A 222 29.09 -6.36 27.88
C GLU A 222 30.22 -5.85 26.99
N ASN A 223 30.55 -6.59 25.92
CA ASN A 223 31.61 -6.18 24.98
C ASN A 223 31.26 -4.84 24.30
N ALA A 224 29.99 -4.65 23.97
CA ALA A 224 29.48 -3.41 23.37
C ALA A 224 29.62 -2.25 24.38
N LYS A 225 29.25 -2.46 25.64
CA LYS A 225 29.36 -1.46 26.72
C LYS A 225 30.81 -1.06 26.98
N ASP A 226 31.72 -2.03 27.13
CA ASP A 226 33.13 -1.76 27.31
C ASP A 226 33.74 -0.94 26.15
N ARG A 227 33.30 -1.25 24.93
CA ARG A 227 33.70 -0.52 23.73
C ARG A 227 33.15 0.90 23.72
N GLN A 228 31.90 1.07 24.06
CA GLN A 228 31.22 2.39 24.20
C GLN A 228 31.99 3.26 25.20
N GLU A 229 32.30 2.74 26.41
CA GLU A 229 33.01 3.47 27.44
C GLU A 229 34.42 3.87 26.98
N THR A 230 35.09 2.98 26.24
CA THR A 230 36.42 3.28 25.65
C THR A 230 36.33 4.48 24.71
N ILE A 231 35.30 4.54 23.88
CA ILE A 231 35.08 5.63 22.92
C ILE A 231 34.73 6.92 23.65
N LEU A 232 33.78 6.89 24.61
CA LEU A 232 33.42 8.06 25.42
C LEU A 232 34.65 8.67 26.12
N ARG A 233 35.50 7.85 26.73
CA ARG A 233 36.71 8.32 27.36
C ARG A 233 37.73 8.89 26.35
N LEU A 234 37.76 8.34 25.12
CA LEU A 234 38.60 8.87 24.05
C LEU A 234 38.11 10.23 23.58
N MET A 235 36.79 10.39 23.38
CA MET A 235 36.16 11.66 23.03
C MET A 235 36.41 12.74 24.09
N ALA A 236 36.28 12.41 25.37
CA ALA A 236 36.60 13.34 26.46
C ALA A 236 38.07 13.71 26.50
N LYS A 237 38.97 12.75 26.30
CA LYS A 237 40.43 12.98 26.24
C LYS A 237 40.84 13.91 25.09
N LYS A 238 40.12 13.85 23.96
CA LYS A 238 40.33 14.71 22.79
C LYS A 238 39.69 16.09 22.95
N GLY A 239 38.76 16.25 23.87
CA GLY A 239 38.02 17.49 24.11
C GLY A 239 36.77 17.61 23.26
N ASP A 240 36.34 16.51 22.62
CA ASP A 240 35.12 16.46 21.82
C ASP A 240 33.84 16.54 22.68
N ILE A 241 33.92 16.02 23.91
CA ILE A 241 32.91 16.14 24.96
C ILE A 241 33.52 16.63 26.27
N THR A 242 32.75 17.32 27.07
CA THR A 242 33.15 17.75 28.40
C THR A 242 33.18 16.60 29.41
N GLN A 243 33.87 16.79 30.56
CA GLN A 243 33.85 15.76 31.61
C GLN A 243 32.42 15.52 32.17
N ASN A 244 31.57 16.55 32.22
CA ASN A 244 30.17 16.41 32.66
C ASN A 244 29.35 15.58 31.66
N GLU A 245 29.56 15.73 30.36
CA GLU A 245 28.90 14.92 29.33
C GLU A 245 29.40 13.47 29.38
N LEU A 246 30.68 13.25 29.59
CA LEU A 246 31.23 11.93 29.81
C LEU A 246 30.57 11.23 31.01
N ASP A 247 30.48 11.90 32.15
CA ASP A 247 29.92 11.32 33.38
C ASP A 247 28.44 11.00 33.20
N LYS A 248 27.69 11.84 32.52
CA LYS A 248 26.28 11.59 32.15
C LYS A 248 26.16 10.39 31.20
N ALA A 249 26.92 10.37 30.11
CA ALA A 249 26.88 9.30 29.11
C ALA A 249 27.26 7.93 29.66
N LEU A 250 28.21 7.88 30.64
CA LEU A 250 28.58 6.65 31.32
C LEU A 250 27.47 6.09 32.23
N GLN A 251 26.63 6.98 32.80
CA GLN A 251 25.51 6.61 33.66
C GLN A 251 24.22 6.36 32.90
N GLU A 252 24.14 6.77 31.64
CA GLU A 252 22.96 6.64 30.82
C GLU A 252 22.63 5.15 30.56
N LYS A 253 21.41 4.76 30.92
CA LYS A 253 20.88 3.44 30.61
C LYS A 253 20.28 3.44 29.21
N LEU A 254 20.96 2.84 28.26
CA LEU A 254 20.48 2.77 26.89
C LEU A 254 19.22 1.90 26.79
N ALA A 255 18.21 2.40 26.09
CA ALA A 255 17.01 1.66 25.71
C ALA A 255 17.20 1.14 24.27
N PHE A 256 17.17 -0.16 24.11
CA PHE A 256 17.24 -0.79 22.78
C PHE A 256 15.82 -1.09 22.27
N ALA A 257 15.64 -0.93 20.96
CA ALA A 257 14.38 -1.27 20.27
C ALA A 257 13.96 -2.72 20.57
N GLU A 258 12.67 -2.97 20.72
CA GLU A 258 12.11 -4.31 20.89
C GLU A 258 12.23 -5.13 19.59
N GLU A 259 12.10 -6.45 19.67
CA GLU A 259 12.29 -7.34 18.51
C GLU A 259 11.25 -7.05 17.43
N ASP A 260 10.00 -6.83 17.82
CA ASP A 260 8.88 -6.47 16.92
C ASP A 260 9.10 -5.12 16.20
N GLU A 261 9.78 -4.18 16.84
CA GLU A 261 10.12 -2.87 16.27
C GLU A 261 11.26 -2.99 15.27
N ARG A 262 12.23 -3.86 15.54
CA ARG A 262 13.37 -4.13 14.65
C ARG A 262 12.97 -4.78 13.34
N GLU A 263 11.96 -5.65 13.35
CA GLU A 263 11.42 -6.30 12.15
C GLU A 263 10.52 -5.38 11.33
N GLY A 264 10.06 -4.27 11.91
CA GLY A 264 9.17 -3.29 11.32
C GLY A 264 7.78 -3.88 11.10
N LYS A 265 6.76 -3.45 11.84
CA LYS A 265 5.36 -3.86 11.62
C LYS A 265 4.99 -3.65 10.16
N GLN A 266 4.75 -4.74 9.44
CA GLN A 266 4.28 -4.65 8.06
C GLN A 266 2.81 -4.18 8.05
N ILE A 267 2.62 -2.88 7.81
CA ILE A 267 1.28 -2.32 7.63
C ILE A 267 0.78 -2.74 6.24
N ALA A 268 -0.34 -3.48 6.18
CA ALA A 268 -0.99 -3.86 4.93
C ALA A 268 -0.09 -4.64 3.92
N PRO A 269 0.42 -5.84 4.26
CA PRO A 269 1.39 -6.54 3.42
C PRO A 269 0.85 -6.88 2.02
N TYR A 270 -0.43 -7.25 1.87
CA TYR A 270 -1.08 -7.46 0.57
C TYR A 270 -1.11 -6.20 -0.29
N PHE A 271 -1.36 -5.04 0.33
CA PHE A 271 -1.34 -3.76 -0.36
C PHE A 271 0.08 -3.40 -0.80
N GLN A 272 1.07 -3.56 0.08
CA GLN A 272 2.47 -3.32 -0.26
C GLN A 272 2.95 -4.21 -1.42
N ASP A 273 2.51 -5.48 -1.47
CA ASP A 273 2.84 -6.37 -2.60
C ASP A 273 2.20 -5.87 -3.91
N ALA A 274 0.95 -5.39 -3.86
CA ALA A 274 0.29 -4.76 -5.00
C ALA A 274 1.03 -3.50 -5.47
N VAL A 275 1.47 -2.63 -4.55
CA VAL A 275 2.30 -1.45 -4.84
C VAL A 275 3.60 -1.85 -5.56
N MET A 276 4.31 -2.87 -5.05
CA MET A 276 5.57 -3.31 -5.66
C MET A 276 5.37 -3.88 -7.07
N ASN A 277 4.23 -4.52 -7.33
CA ASN A 277 3.88 -5.01 -8.66
C ASN A 277 3.54 -3.84 -9.61
N GLU A 278 2.70 -2.89 -9.17
CA GLU A 278 2.34 -1.71 -9.95
C GLU A 278 3.58 -0.85 -10.26
N ALA A 279 4.44 -0.57 -9.27
CA ALA A 279 5.66 0.20 -9.46
C ALA A 279 6.64 -0.45 -10.45
N SER A 280 6.83 -1.78 -10.35
CA SER A 280 7.65 -2.54 -11.28
C SER A 280 7.16 -2.42 -12.73
N GLN A 281 5.85 -2.42 -12.95
CA GLN A 281 5.24 -2.24 -14.26
C GLN A 281 5.38 -0.80 -14.77
N LEU A 282 5.10 0.20 -13.91
CA LEU A 282 5.17 1.61 -14.26
C LEU A 282 6.60 2.04 -14.64
N LEU A 283 7.60 1.61 -13.87
CA LEU A 283 9.01 1.94 -14.12
C LEU A 283 9.69 0.97 -15.11
N ARG A 284 9.05 -0.15 -15.46
CA ARG A 284 9.59 -1.21 -16.32
C ARG A 284 10.92 -1.79 -15.81
N ILE A 285 11.04 -1.95 -14.50
CA ILE A 285 12.22 -2.51 -13.83
C ILE A 285 11.83 -3.76 -13.05
N SER A 286 12.83 -4.60 -12.73
CA SER A 286 12.59 -5.80 -11.93
C SER A 286 12.23 -5.46 -10.47
N ARG A 287 11.50 -6.33 -9.80
CA ARG A 287 11.23 -6.18 -8.34
C ARG A 287 12.51 -6.13 -7.50
N LYS A 288 13.58 -6.77 -7.97
CA LYS A 288 14.88 -6.73 -7.28
C LYS A 288 15.49 -5.33 -7.36
N GLU A 289 15.52 -4.73 -8.54
CA GLU A 289 15.99 -3.35 -8.73
C GLU A 289 15.11 -2.37 -7.97
N LEU A 290 13.79 -2.55 -8.02
CA LEU A 290 12.86 -1.72 -7.27
C LEU A 290 13.14 -1.74 -5.76
N LYS A 291 13.47 -2.90 -5.16
CA LYS A 291 13.79 -3.02 -3.74
C LYS A 291 15.07 -2.31 -3.31
N THR A 292 16.03 -2.16 -4.23
CA THR A 292 17.39 -1.70 -3.92
C THR A 292 17.78 -0.38 -4.56
N GLY A 293 16.83 0.26 -5.27
CA GLY A 293 17.07 1.48 -6.04
C GLY A 293 16.82 2.79 -5.27
N GLY A 294 16.44 2.73 -4.00
CA GLY A 294 16.24 3.94 -3.19
C GLY A 294 15.00 4.76 -3.58
N TYR A 295 13.98 4.11 -4.15
CA TYR A 295 12.75 4.80 -4.54
C TYR A 295 11.91 5.21 -3.34
N LYS A 296 11.21 6.34 -3.47
CA LYS A 296 10.15 6.76 -2.58
C LYS A 296 8.83 6.62 -3.33
N ILE A 297 7.95 5.73 -2.85
CA ILE A 297 6.68 5.41 -3.49
C ILE A 297 5.54 5.93 -2.63
N TYR A 298 4.83 6.92 -3.12
CA TYR A 298 3.66 7.50 -2.48
C TYR A 298 2.41 6.78 -2.95
N THR A 299 1.64 6.27 -2.01
CA THR A 299 0.51 5.38 -2.29
C THR A 299 -0.84 6.03 -1.95
N THR A 300 -1.91 5.30 -2.22
CA THR A 300 -3.29 5.68 -1.90
C THR A 300 -3.77 5.09 -0.57
N LEU A 301 -2.92 4.36 0.17
CA LEU A 301 -3.31 3.69 1.41
C LEU A 301 -3.75 4.69 2.47
N ASN A 302 -4.95 4.51 3.00
CA ASN A 302 -5.41 5.14 4.23
C ASN A 302 -5.21 4.14 5.39
N LYS A 303 -4.35 4.51 6.35
CA LYS A 303 -3.97 3.60 7.45
C LYS A 303 -5.16 3.24 8.35
N ASP A 304 -6.06 4.18 8.59
CA ASP A 304 -7.22 3.95 9.47
C ASP A 304 -8.26 3.06 8.79
N MET A 305 -8.53 3.28 7.50
CA MET A 305 -9.39 2.39 6.71
C MET A 305 -8.80 0.98 6.63
N GLN A 306 -7.48 0.86 6.43
CA GLN A 306 -6.80 -0.43 6.40
C GLN A 306 -6.89 -1.17 7.75
N LYS A 307 -6.67 -0.43 8.84
CA LYS A 307 -6.79 -0.96 10.20
C LYS A 307 -8.21 -1.42 10.48
N SER A 308 -9.20 -0.59 10.15
CA SER A 308 -10.63 -0.93 10.29
C SER A 308 -10.96 -2.20 9.51
N LEU A 309 -10.59 -2.28 8.21
CA LEU A 309 -10.89 -3.45 7.38
C LEU A 309 -10.27 -4.74 7.92
N LYS A 310 -9.04 -4.66 8.42
CA LYS A 310 -8.37 -5.80 9.06
C LYS A 310 -9.06 -6.22 10.35
N GLN A 311 -9.31 -5.27 11.25
CA GLN A 311 -9.92 -5.54 12.55
C GLN A 311 -11.34 -6.12 12.43
N THR A 312 -12.18 -5.57 11.56
CA THR A 312 -13.53 -6.11 11.33
C THR A 312 -13.48 -7.53 10.76
N ALA A 313 -12.56 -7.82 9.85
CA ALA A 313 -12.40 -9.19 9.34
C ALA A 313 -11.92 -10.17 10.40
N GLU A 314 -11.01 -9.76 11.29
CA GLU A 314 -10.51 -10.57 12.42
C GLU A 314 -11.58 -10.81 13.49
N GLN A 315 -12.46 -9.83 13.73
CA GLN A 315 -13.54 -9.93 14.71
C GLN A 315 -14.70 -10.80 14.23
N GLU A 316 -15.05 -10.68 12.94
CA GLU A 316 -16.22 -11.37 12.38
C GLU A 316 -15.94 -12.82 12.00
N ILE A 317 -14.73 -13.12 11.52
CA ILE A 317 -14.40 -14.48 11.07
C ILE A 317 -13.91 -15.31 12.27
N ASP A 318 -14.67 -16.35 12.62
CA ASP A 318 -14.30 -17.32 13.66
C ASP A 318 -12.86 -17.85 13.41
N GLU A 319 -12.02 -17.84 14.45
CA GLU A 319 -10.65 -18.35 14.39
C GLU A 319 -10.57 -19.82 13.95
N ALA A 320 -11.55 -20.63 14.36
CA ALA A 320 -11.62 -22.04 13.98
C ALA A 320 -12.05 -22.27 12.53
N SER A 321 -12.65 -21.26 11.88
CA SER A 321 -13.04 -21.36 10.47
C SER A 321 -11.81 -21.22 9.56
N LYS A 322 -11.76 -22.03 8.50
CA LYS A 322 -10.74 -21.94 7.44
C LYS A 322 -11.17 -21.11 6.25
N ILE A 323 -12.32 -20.43 6.38
CA ILE A 323 -12.80 -19.53 5.33
C ILE A 323 -11.80 -18.38 5.14
N GLN A 324 -11.63 -17.95 3.90
CA GLN A 324 -10.75 -16.85 3.53
C GLN A 324 -11.54 -15.61 3.20
N VAL A 325 -10.84 -14.47 3.15
CA VAL A 325 -11.41 -13.16 2.80
C VAL A 325 -10.61 -12.51 1.69
N GLY A 326 -11.31 -11.84 0.77
CA GLY A 326 -10.73 -10.90 -0.17
C GLY A 326 -11.57 -9.63 -0.13
N ALA A 327 -10.97 -8.51 0.26
CA ALA A 327 -11.72 -7.27 0.41
C ALA A 327 -10.88 -6.06 0.00
N LEU A 328 -11.54 -5.01 -0.49
CA LEU A 328 -10.90 -3.72 -0.73
C LEU A 328 -11.90 -2.56 -0.61
N SER A 329 -11.37 -1.41 -0.23
CA SER A 329 -12.07 -0.13 -0.27
C SER A 329 -11.36 0.81 -1.25
N LEU A 330 -12.12 1.52 -2.08
CA LEU A 330 -11.58 2.49 -3.03
C LEU A 330 -12.38 3.81 -3.03
N ASP A 331 -11.70 4.88 -3.36
CA ASP A 331 -12.32 6.18 -3.64
C ASP A 331 -12.91 6.16 -5.08
N PRO A 332 -14.22 6.28 -5.24
CA PRO A 332 -14.87 6.22 -6.56
C PRO A 332 -14.47 7.37 -7.48
N LYS A 333 -14.03 8.50 -6.95
CA LYS A 333 -13.63 9.68 -7.74
C LYS A 333 -12.24 9.57 -8.32
N THR A 334 -11.29 9.06 -7.54
CA THR A 334 -9.89 8.94 -7.95
C THR A 334 -9.55 7.55 -8.48
N GLY A 335 -10.22 6.51 -7.99
CA GLY A 335 -9.88 5.11 -8.21
C GLY A 335 -8.78 4.61 -7.26
N GLY A 336 -8.31 5.44 -6.31
CA GLY A 336 -7.29 5.04 -5.33
C GLY A 336 -7.78 3.93 -4.39
N ILE A 337 -7.06 2.82 -4.32
CA ILE A 337 -7.34 1.74 -3.36
C ILE A 337 -6.85 2.20 -1.99
N GLN A 338 -7.77 2.39 -1.05
CA GLN A 338 -7.48 2.97 0.27
C GLN A 338 -7.25 1.91 1.34
N ALA A 339 -7.82 0.70 1.16
CA ALA A 339 -7.59 -0.45 2.02
C ALA A 339 -7.67 -1.74 1.19
N LEU A 340 -6.90 -2.78 1.59
CA LEU A 340 -6.83 -4.04 0.86
C LEU A 340 -6.52 -5.21 1.78
N LEU A 341 -7.37 -6.24 1.74
CA LEU A 341 -7.13 -7.56 2.34
C LEU A 341 -7.14 -8.64 1.25
N GLY A 342 -6.04 -9.38 1.13
CA GLY A 342 -5.94 -10.51 0.20
C GLY A 342 -6.15 -11.87 0.87
N GLY A 343 -6.31 -11.93 2.18
CA GLY A 343 -6.49 -13.12 2.99
C GLY A 343 -6.47 -12.78 4.48
N ARG A 344 -6.63 -13.78 5.33
CA ARG A 344 -6.59 -13.62 6.80
C ARG A 344 -5.17 -13.41 7.31
N ASP A 345 -4.22 -14.15 6.75
CA ASP A 345 -2.83 -14.15 7.16
C ASP A 345 -1.91 -14.12 5.92
N PHE A 346 -1.03 -13.12 5.86
CA PHE A 346 -0.08 -12.95 4.77
C PHE A 346 1.11 -13.91 4.88
N GLU A 347 1.50 -14.28 6.09
CA GLU A 347 2.61 -15.21 6.32
C GLU A 347 2.24 -16.63 5.90
N GLU A 348 0.99 -17.04 6.16
CA GLU A 348 0.48 -18.33 5.68
C GLU A 348 0.26 -18.34 4.17
N SER A 349 -0.25 -17.24 3.58
CA SER A 349 -0.60 -17.19 2.16
C SER A 349 -0.46 -15.78 1.60
N GLN A 350 0.52 -15.59 0.74
CA GLN A 350 0.74 -14.34 0.00
C GLN A 350 -0.20 -14.17 -1.21
N TYR A 351 -1.06 -15.15 -1.47
CA TYR A 351 -2.04 -15.09 -2.56
C TYR A 351 -3.11 -14.03 -2.28
N ASN A 352 -3.10 -12.97 -3.08
CA ASN A 352 -4.01 -11.83 -2.91
C ASN A 352 -5.37 -12.12 -3.54
N ARG A 353 -6.33 -12.59 -2.74
CA ARG A 353 -7.66 -12.98 -3.21
C ARG A 353 -8.48 -11.82 -3.74
N ALA A 354 -8.26 -10.62 -3.23
CA ALA A 354 -8.99 -9.44 -3.71
C ALA A 354 -8.61 -9.07 -5.16
N LEU A 355 -7.35 -9.30 -5.55
CA LEU A 355 -6.84 -8.92 -6.87
C LEU A 355 -6.73 -10.10 -7.85
N GLN A 356 -6.45 -11.31 -7.35
CA GLN A 356 -6.07 -12.46 -8.18
C GLN A 356 -7.14 -13.54 -8.27
N ALA A 357 -7.92 -13.75 -7.18
CA ALA A 357 -8.95 -14.79 -7.21
C ALA A 357 -10.10 -14.41 -8.14
N LYS A 358 -10.59 -15.39 -8.89
CA LYS A 358 -11.80 -15.31 -9.70
C LYS A 358 -12.86 -16.20 -9.07
N ARG A 359 -13.95 -15.60 -8.60
CA ARG A 359 -15.02 -16.27 -7.85
C ARG A 359 -16.38 -15.92 -8.44
N MET A 360 -17.34 -16.85 -8.36
CA MET A 360 -18.67 -16.61 -8.87
C MET A 360 -19.33 -15.44 -8.14
N ALA A 361 -19.77 -14.44 -8.92
CA ALA A 361 -20.31 -13.20 -8.37
C ALA A 361 -21.65 -13.39 -7.64
N GLY A 362 -22.40 -14.41 -7.98
CA GLY A 362 -23.75 -14.56 -7.47
C GLY A 362 -24.61 -13.32 -7.78
N SER A 363 -25.57 -13.05 -6.95
CA SER A 363 -26.51 -11.92 -7.14
C SER A 363 -25.88 -10.53 -7.14
N THR A 364 -24.58 -10.36 -6.80
CA THR A 364 -23.91 -9.06 -6.98
C THR A 364 -23.75 -8.66 -8.45
N PHE A 365 -24.03 -9.57 -9.38
CA PHE A 365 -23.99 -9.29 -10.82
C PHE A 365 -25.28 -8.65 -11.35
N LYS A 366 -26.41 -8.75 -10.61
CA LYS A 366 -27.72 -8.23 -11.00
C LYS A 366 -27.77 -6.71 -11.29
N PRO A 367 -27.05 -5.83 -10.60
CA PRO A 367 -27.04 -4.41 -10.96
C PRO A 367 -26.64 -4.14 -12.42
N PHE A 368 -25.69 -4.91 -12.98
CA PHE A 368 -25.28 -4.76 -14.38
C PHE A 368 -26.38 -5.17 -15.36
N LEU A 369 -27.22 -6.16 -15.00
CA LEU A 369 -28.39 -6.55 -15.73
C LEU A 369 -29.42 -5.42 -15.71
N TYR A 370 -29.77 -4.92 -14.53
CA TYR A 370 -30.83 -3.94 -14.37
C TYR A 370 -30.43 -2.56 -14.90
N TYR A 371 -29.16 -2.22 -14.91
CA TYR A 371 -28.65 -1.06 -15.65
C TYR A 371 -29.04 -1.15 -17.13
N GLY A 372 -28.79 -2.29 -17.76
CA GLY A 372 -29.15 -2.52 -19.15
C GLY A 372 -30.67 -2.57 -19.38
N ALA A 373 -31.43 -3.08 -18.44
CA ALA A 373 -32.89 -3.06 -18.51
C ALA A 373 -33.42 -1.62 -18.47
N LEU A 374 -32.90 -0.77 -17.56
CA LEU A 374 -33.29 0.65 -17.48
C LEU A 374 -32.90 1.43 -18.74
N GLU A 375 -31.71 1.20 -19.33
CA GLU A 375 -31.29 1.80 -20.61
C GLU A 375 -32.24 1.40 -21.77
N ASN A 376 -32.91 0.25 -21.66
CA ASN A 376 -33.79 -0.30 -22.69
C ASN A 376 -35.28 -0.17 -22.33
N GLY A 377 -35.65 0.79 -21.49
CA GLY A 377 -37.03 1.20 -21.24
C GLY A 377 -37.74 0.51 -20.06
N ALA A 378 -37.08 -0.36 -19.31
CA ALA A 378 -37.60 -0.78 -18.01
C ALA A 378 -37.60 0.41 -17.04
N THR A 379 -38.49 0.36 -16.06
CA THR A 379 -38.55 1.38 -14.98
C THR A 379 -38.50 0.70 -13.61
N PRO A 380 -38.27 1.43 -12.54
CA PRO A 380 -38.38 0.91 -11.18
C PRO A 380 -39.74 0.21 -10.88
N ALA A 381 -40.78 0.63 -11.55
CA ALA A 381 -42.14 0.09 -11.42
C ALA A 381 -42.46 -1.07 -12.38
N THR A 382 -41.55 -1.47 -13.28
CA THR A 382 -41.80 -2.55 -14.25
C THR A 382 -42.16 -3.85 -13.54
N PRO A 383 -43.38 -4.40 -13.80
CA PRO A 383 -43.83 -5.61 -13.12
C PRO A 383 -43.40 -6.87 -13.88
N LEU A 384 -43.06 -7.93 -13.17
CA LEU A 384 -42.92 -9.30 -13.68
C LEU A 384 -43.34 -10.29 -12.59
N GLU A 385 -44.00 -11.36 -12.99
CA GLU A 385 -44.39 -12.46 -12.08
C GLU A 385 -43.16 -13.17 -11.50
N SER A 386 -43.11 -13.34 -10.17
CA SER A 386 -42.17 -14.16 -9.46
C SER A 386 -42.79 -15.48 -9.05
N GLU A 387 -42.73 -16.48 -9.94
CA GLU A 387 -43.27 -17.82 -9.77
C GLU A 387 -42.33 -18.89 -10.35
N PRO A 388 -42.41 -20.19 -9.95
CA PRO A 388 -41.61 -21.25 -10.52
C PRO A 388 -41.68 -21.29 -12.05
N THR A 389 -40.64 -20.92 -12.73
CA THR A 389 -40.59 -20.73 -14.19
C THR A 389 -39.58 -21.65 -14.86
N LYS A 390 -39.92 -22.23 -16.00
CA LYS A 390 -39.06 -23.08 -16.82
C LYS A 390 -38.78 -22.41 -18.17
N PHE A 391 -37.53 -22.22 -18.50
CA PHE A 391 -37.09 -21.60 -19.75
C PHE A 391 -36.63 -22.72 -20.74
N LYS A 392 -37.24 -22.78 -21.90
CA LYS A 392 -36.81 -23.66 -23.00
C LYS A 392 -35.68 -22.94 -23.76
N LEU A 393 -34.51 -23.54 -23.81
CA LEU A 393 -33.34 -22.99 -24.53
C LEU A 393 -33.36 -23.46 -26.00
N ALA A 394 -32.63 -22.71 -26.84
CA ALA A 394 -32.52 -23.00 -28.27
C ALA A 394 -31.98 -24.40 -28.59
N ASN A 395 -31.16 -24.97 -27.70
CA ASN A 395 -30.61 -26.31 -27.79
C ASN A 395 -31.53 -27.42 -27.26
N GLY A 396 -32.80 -27.10 -26.96
CA GLY A 396 -33.81 -28.02 -26.44
C GLY A 396 -33.70 -28.34 -24.93
N LYS A 397 -32.66 -27.83 -24.24
CA LYS A 397 -32.57 -27.98 -22.78
C LYS A 397 -33.54 -27.08 -22.06
N VAL A 398 -33.91 -27.50 -20.84
CA VAL A 398 -34.74 -26.68 -19.95
C VAL A 398 -33.90 -26.13 -18.85
N TYR A 399 -33.93 -24.82 -18.64
CA TYR A 399 -33.32 -24.13 -17.51
C TYR A 399 -34.43 -23.71 -16.53
N ALA A 400 -34.33 -24.15 -15.27
CA ALA A 400 -35.32 -23.91 -14.24
C ALA A 400 -34.63 -23.34 -12.99
N PRO A 401 -34.40 -22.03 -12.95
CA PRO A 401 -33.85 -21.37 -11.77
C PRO A 401 -34.83 -21.40 -10.61
N THR A 402 -34.34 -21.30 -9.39
CA THR A 402 -35.14 -21.18 -8.19
C THR A 402 -34.74 -19.93 -7.41
N ASN A 403 -35.71 -19.34 -6.71
CA ASN A 403 -35.45 -18.35 -5.69
C ASN A 403 -34.86 -19.01 -4.43
N TYR A 404 -34.25 -18.20 -3.56
CA TYR A 404 -33.70 -18.68 -2.28
C TYR A 404 -34.78 -19.38 -1.46
N ASN A 405 -34.50 -20.58 -0.96
CA ASN A 405 -35.43 -21.46 -0.23
C ASN A 405 -36.73 -21.77 -0.97
N ASN A 406 -36.82 -21.59 -2.29
CA ASN A 406 -38.02 -21.74 -3.10
C ASN A 406 -39.18 -20.83 -2.65
N TYR A 407 -38.86 -19.62 -2.17
CA TYR A 407 -39.86 -18.60 -1.87
C TYR A 407 -40.15 -17.76 -3.10
N TYR A 408 -41.43 -17.55 -3.42
CA TYR A 408 -41.89 -16.80 -4.58
C TYR A 408 -43.07 -15.93 -4.17
N ALA A 409 -43.23 -14.78 -4.82
CA ALA A 409 -44.41 -13.95 -4.62
C ALA A 409 -45.68 -14.66 -5.12
N ASN A 410 -45.56 -15.49 -6.17
CA ASN A 410 -46.66 -16.06 -6.95
C ASN A 410 -47.62 -14.97 -7.48
N ASP A 411 -47.07 -13.80 -7.72
CA ASP A 411 -47.69 -12.59 -8.22
C ASP A 411 -46.67 -11.70 -8.92
N GLU A 412 -47.10 -10.60 -9.49
CA GLU A 412 -46.23 -9.57 -10.04
C GLU A 412 -45.52 -8.82 -8.92
N ILE A 413 -44.19 -8.63 -9.06
CA ILE A 413 -43.40 -7.75 -8.25
C ILE A 413 -42.72 -6.69 -9.11
N THR A 414 -42.45 -5.51 -8.55
CA THR A 414 -41.74 -4.44 -9.25
C THR A 414 -40.23 -4.72 -9.38
N LEU A 415 -39.57 -4.05 -10.33
CA LEU A 415 -38.11 -4.11 -10.44
C LEU A 415 -37.44 -3.66 -9.13
N ALA A 416 -38.01 -2.64 -8.47
CA ALA A 416 -37.50 -2.18 -7.16
C ALA A 416 -37.51 -3.30 -6.12
N GLN A 417 -38.62 -4.03 -5.98
CA GLN A 417 -38.71 -5.20 -5.09
C GLN A 417 -37.78 -6.32 -5.55
N ALA A 418 -37.75 -6.64 -6.85
CA ALA A 418 -36.92 -7.71 -7.40
C ALA A 418 -35.43 -7.54 -7.10
N LEU A 419 -34.90 -6.31 -7.16
CA LEU A 419 -33.52 -6.02 -6.82
C LEU A 419 -33.28 -6.09 -5.30
N ALA A 420 -34.18 -5.53 -4.49
CA ALA A 420 -34.08 -5.49 -3.03
C ALA A 420 -34.18 -6.88 -2.40
N LEU A 421 -35.13 -7.70 -2.88
CA LEU A 421 -35.33 -9.10 -2.47
C LEU A 421 -34.35 -10.07 -3.13
N SER A 422 -33.66 -9.60 -4.16
CA SER A 422 -32.73 -10.41 -4.95
C SER A 422 -33.41 -11.57 -5.69
N ASP A 423 -34.63 -11.35 -6.24
CA ASP A 423 -35.40 -12.36 -6.95
C ASP A 423 -34.65 -12.91 -8.17
N ASN A 424 -34.56 -14.24 -8.25
CA ASN A 424 -33.83 -14.91 -9.32
C ASN A 424 -34.68 -15.07 -10.58
N ILE A 425 -35.98 -15.31 -10.40
CA ILE A 425 -36.90 -15.51 -11.53
C ILE A 425 -37.05 -14.22 -12.30
N TYR A 426 -37.27 -13.10 -11.59
CA TYR A 426 -37.38 -11.78 -12.22
C TYR A 426 -36.08 -11.47 -13.01
N ALA A 427 -34.88 -11.73 -12.39
CA ALA A 427 -33.61 -11.49 -13.04
C ALA A 427 -33.44 -12.31 -14.33
N VAL A 428 -33.79 -13.61 -14.29
CA VAL A 428 -33.68 -14.47 -15.49
C VAL A 428 -34.72 -14.09 -16.54
N LYS A 429 -35.98 -13.79 -16.17
CA LYS A 429 -36.99 -13.26 -17.10
C LYS A 429 -36.49 -12.00 -17.81
N THR A 430 -35.99 -11.02 -17.07
CA THR A 430 -35.39 -9.79 -17.61
C THR A 430 -34.23 -10.09 -18.56
N HIS A 431 -33.30 -10.96 -18.16
CA HIS A 431 -32.13 -11.33 -18.95
C HIS A 431 -32.50 -12.00 -20.27
N MET A 432 -33.45 -12.92 -20.23
CA MET A 432 -33.90 -13.60 -21.42
C MET A 432 -34.70 -12.67 -22.36
N TYR A 433 -35.43 -11.67 -21.81
CA TYR A 433 -36.14 -10.68 -22.60
C TYR A 433 -35.20 -9.77 -23.39
N TYR A 434 -34.14 -9.25 -22.77
CA TYR A 434 -33.15 -8.37 -23.41
C TYR A 434 -32.02 -9.10 -24.11
N GLN A 435 -32.02 -10.41 -24.15
CA GLN A 435 -31.00 -11.32 -24.66
C GLN A 435 -29.71 -11.34 -23.82
N PRO A 436 -29.08 -12.52 -23.65
CA PRO A 436 -27.89 -12.70 -22.79
C PRO A 436 -26.67 -11.87 -23.16
N GLU A 437 -26.50 -11.54 -24.42
CA GLU A 437 -25.42 -10.71 -24.95
C GLU A 437 -25.45 -9.28 -24.40
N THR A 438 -26.64 -8.71 -24.18
CA THR A 438 -26.80 -7.36 -23.60
C THR A 438 -26.18 -7.25 -22.21
N LEU A 439 -26.32 -8.26 -21.35
CA LEU A 439 -25.69 -8.27 -20.04
C LEU A 439 -24.16 -8.35 -20.15
N VAL A 440 -23.63 -9.13 -21.09
CA VAL A 440 -22.19 -9.20 -21.35
C VAL A 440 -21.64 -7.83 -21.78
N GLU A 441 -22.33 -7.16 -22.72
CA GLU A 441 -21.94 -5.82 -23.18
C GLU A 441 -21.97 -4.79 -22.04
N ASN A 442 -23.02 -4.79 -21.24
CA ASN A 442 -23.14 -3.90 -20.10
C ASN A 442 -22.05 -4.16 -19.06
N ALA A 443 -21.81 -5.41 -18.69
CA ALA A 443 -20.72 -5.74 -17.76
C ALA A 443 -19.34 -5.28 -18.31
N ARG A 444 -19.13 -5.31 -19.63
CA ARG A 444 -17.94 -4.73 -20.27
C ARG A 444 -17.86 -3.22 -20.11
N LYS A 445 -19.00 -2.48 -20.24
CA LYS A 445 -19.04 -1.03 -19.97
C LYS A 445 -18.63 -0.73 -18.52
N PHE A 446 -19.05 -1.55 -17.55
CA PHE A 446 -18.65 -1.46 -16.15
C PHE A 446 -17.19 -1.89 -15.87
N GLY A 447 -16.46 -2.33 -16.90
CA GLY A 447 -15.05 -2.66 -16.81
C GLY A 447 -14.75 -4.07 -16.34
N ILE A 448 -15.70 -4.99 -16.35
CA ILE A 448 -15.48 -6.42 -16.11
C ILE A 448 -14.71 -6.98 -17.30
N GLN A 449 -13.52 -7.53 -17.04
CA GLN A 449 -12.63 -8.10 -18.08
C GLN A 449 -12.65 -9.64 -18.08
N SER A 450 -13.08 -10.25 -16.98
CA SER A 450 -13.22 -11.71 -16.85
C SER A 450 -14.11 -12.28 -17.95
N GLU A 451 -13.93 -13.54 -18.29
CA GLU A 451 -14.75 -14.22 -19.29
C GLU A 451 -16.21 -14.29 -18.85
N LEU A 452 -17.10 -13.87 -19.72
CA LEU A 452 -18.54 -13.80 -19.47
C LEU A 452 -19.27 -14.61 -20.55
N PRO A 453 -19.71 -15.84 -20.27
CA PRO A 453 -20.52 -16.61 -21.21
C PRO A 453 -21.94 -16.03 -21.31
N ALA A 454 -22.44 -15.81 -22.52
CA ALA A 454 -23.79 -15.38 -22.77
C ALA A 454 -24.81 -16.54 -22.57
N VAL A 455 -25.07 -16.87 -21.32
CA VAL A 455 -25.96 -17.96 -20.90
C VAL A 455 -26.99 -17.48 -19.90
N PRO A 456 -28.15 -18.12 -19.77
CA PRO A 456 -29.24 -17.71 -18.86
C PRO A 456 -28.80 -17.54 -17.41
N ALA A 457 -27.87 -18.39 -16.94
CA ALA A 457 -27.33 -18.35 -15.57
C ALA A 457 -26.45 -17.13 -15.30
N LEU A 458 -26.01 -16.39 -16.32
CA LEU A 458 -25.20 -15.17 -16.14
C LEU A 458 -25.97 -14.10 -15.36
N ALA A 459 -27.31 -14.02 -15.52
CA ALA A 459 -28.16 -13.14 -14.72
C ALA A 459 -28.03 -13.35 -13.21
N LEU A 460 -27.68 -14.56 -12.80
CA LEU A 460 -27.46 -14.96 -11.41
C LEU A 460 -25.98 -14.94 -11.00
N GLY A 461 -25.10 -14.37 -11.84
CA GLY A 461 -23.69 -14.22 -11.58
C GLY A 461 -22.90 -15.52 -11.60
N SER A 462 -23.21 -16.43 -12.54
CA SER A 462 -22.47 -17.69 -12.72
C SER A 462 -21.04 -17.51 -13.25
N ALA A 463 -20.70 -16.32 -13.73
CA ALA A 463 -19.32 -16.00 -14.14
C ALA A 463 -18.41 -15.72 -12.96
N SER A 464 -17.14 -16.14 -13.10
CA SER A 464 -16.11 -15.90 -12.08
C SER A 464 -15.40 -14.57 -12.36
N VAL A 465 -15.41 -13.66 -11.37
CA VAL A 465 -14.85 -12.32 -11.43
C VAL A 465 -13.99 -12.03 -10.20
N SER A 466 -13.12 -11.03 -10.26
CA SER A 466 -12.35 -10.60 -9.09
C SER A 466 -13.09 -9.56 -8.25
N VAL A 467 -12.70 -9.45 -6.96
CA VAL A 467 -13.22 -8.41 -6.08
C VAL A 467 -12.91 -7.02 -6.64
N LEU A 468 -11.72 -6.84 -7.22
CA LEU A 468 -11.30 -5.59 -7.85
C LEU A 468 -12.20 -5.20 -9.04
N GLU A 469 -12.56 -6.14 -9.92
CA GLU A 469 -13.45 -5.88 -11.05
C GLU A 469 -14.83 -5.44 -10.56
N MET A 470 -15.36 -6.12 -9.56
CA MET A 470 -16.65 -5.79 -8.96
C MET A 470 -16.63 -4.42 -8.27
N ALA A 471 -15.61 -4.14 -7.46
CA ALA A 471 -15.44 -2.83 -6.82
C ALA A 471 -15.33 -1.70 -7.85
N ARG A 472 -14.62 -1.93 -8.96
CA ARG A 472 -14.55 -0.98 -10.09
C ARG A 472 -15.93 -0.68 -10.67
N GLY A 473 -16.71 -1.71 -10.97
CA GLY A 473 -18.04 -1.55 -11.55
C GLY A 473 -19.00 -0.77 -10.64
N TYR A 474 -19.04 -1.11 -9.36
CA TYR A 474 -19.83 -0.38 -8.36
C TYR A 474 -19.28 1.04 -8.12
N GLY A 475 -17.97 1.23 -8.22
CA GLY A 475 -17.33 2.54 -8.16
C GLY A 475 -17.79 3.47 -9.27
N MET A 476 -18.08 2.94 -10.45
CA MET A 476 -18.64 3.75 -11.55
C MET A 476 -20.06 4.25 -11.23
N LEU A 477 -20.89 3.45 -10.55
CA LEU A 477 -22.21 3.91 -10.06
C LEU A 477 -22.03 5.00 -9.00
N ALA A 478 -21.19 4.78 -7.99
CA ALA A 478 -20.87 5.76 -6.94
C ALA A 478 -20.31 7.08 -7.51
N ASN A 479 -19.69 7.03 -8.70
CA ASN A 479 -19.11 8.19 -9.41
C ASN A 479 -20.02 8.76 -10.50
N GLY A 480 -21.31 8.46 -10.45
CA GLY A 480 -22.31 8.97 -11.42
C GLY A 480 -22.07 8.50 -12.86
N GLY A 481 -21.63 7.27 -13.04
CA GLY A 481 -21.38 6.64 -14.34
C GLY A 481 -20.04 6.98 -14.99
N LYS A 482 -19.14 7.66 -14.29
CA LYS A 482 -17.80 8.00 -14.80
C LYS A 482 -16.84 6.83 -14.60
N ALA A 483 -15.87 6.71 -15.52
CA ALA A 483 -14.84 5.68 -15.46
C ALA A 483 -14.05 5.71 -14.15
N VAL A 484 -13.79 4.54 -13.59
CA VAL A 484 -12.93 4.34 -12.41
C VAL A 484 -11.75 3.46 -12.79
N HIS A 485 -10.54 3.91 -12.45
CA HIS A 485 -9.29 3.20 -12.73
C HIS A 485 -8.57 2.88 -11.42
N PRO A 486 -8.80 1.69 -10.85
CA PRO A 486 -8.17 1.29 -9.59
C PRO A 486 -6.65 1.34 -9.66
N HIS A 487 -6.00 1.88 -8.62
CA HIS A 487 -4.55 2.00 -8.51
C HIS A 487 -4.13 2.12 -7.05
N THR A 488 -2.83 1.86 -6.80
CA THR A 488 -2.24 1.96 -5.46
C THR A 488 -1.21 3.09 -5.36
N ILE A 489 -0.74 3.65 -6.49
CA ILE A 489 0.37 4.60 -6.54
C ILE A 489 -0.07 5.96 -7.07
N THR A 490 0.32 7.02 -6.37
CA THR A 490 0.12 8.42 -6.78
C THR A 490 1.38 9.04 -7.37
N LYS A 491 2.58 8.72 -6.80
CA LYS A 491 3.86 9.31 -7.20
C LYS A 491 5.01 8.34 -6.90
N ILE A 492 6.05 8.34 -7.74
CA ILE A 492 7.33 7.67 -7.47
C ILE A 492 8.45 8.68 -7.72
N THR A 493 9.38 8.79 -6.76
CA THR A 493 10.63 9.54 -6.94
C THR A 493 11.83 8.61 -6.78
N ASP A 494 12.96 9.02 -7.31
CA ASP A 494 14.25 8.41 -7.00
C ASP A 494 14.81 8.91 -5.65
N SER A 495 15.99 8.43 -5.28
CA SER A 495 16.67 8.81 -4.04
C SER A 495 17.06 10.29 -3.98
N SER A 496 17.19 10.97 -5.13
CA SER A 496 17.48 12.40 -5.22
C SER A 496 16.23 13.29 -5.10
N GLY A 497 15.03 12.67 -5.09
CA GLY A 497 13.76 13.38 -5.11
C GLY A 497 13.23 13.70 -6.51
N THR A 498 13.93 13.27 -7.57
CA THR A 498 13.46 13.45 -8.95
C THR A 498 12.20 12.62 -9.19
N VAL A 499 11.15 13.24 -9.69
CA VAL A 499 9.88 12.56 -9.98
C VAL A 499 10.02 11.69 -11.23
N LEU A 500 9.91 10.37 -11.05
CA LEU A 500 9.95 9.38 -12.13
C LEU A 500 8.54 9.04 -12.65
N TYR A 501 7.56 9.10 -11.78
CA TYR A 501 6.16 8.89 -12.11
C TYR A 501 5.28 9.77 -11.24
N LYS A 502 4.26 10.35 -11.84
CA LYS A 502 3.17 11.04 -11.13
C LYS A 502 1.88 10.75 -11.86
N ARG A 503 0.87 10.32 -11.11
CA ARG A 503 -0.44 10.05 -11.70
C ARG A 503 -1.12 11.37 -12.06
N ASP A 504 -1.65 11.43 -13.26
CA ASP A 504 -2.48 12.54 -13.69
C ASP A 504 -3.79 12.60 -12.90
N LYS A 505 -4.39 13.79 -12.82
CA LYS A 505 -5.73 13.92 -12.26
C LYS A 505 -6.69 13.01 -13.04
N PRO A 506 -7.62 12.32 -12.36
CA PRO A 506 -8.55 11.41 -13.03
C PRO A 506 -9.28 12.15 -14.15
N SER A 507 -9.13 11.68 -15.37
CA SER A 507 -9.98 12.11 -16.46
C SER A 507 -11.35 11.44 -16.24
N ALA A 508 -12.32 12.24 -15.84
CA ALA A 508 -13.66 11.76 -15.53
C ALA A 508 -14.45 11.49 -16.81
N LYS A 509 -14.00 10.53 -17.64
CA LYS A 509 -14.72 10.13 -18.86
C LYS A 509 -16.07 9.53 -18.47
N GLN A 510 -17.16 10.13 -18.94
CA GLN A 510 -18.49 9.55 -18.81
C GLN A 510 -18.57 8.28 -19.67
N VAL A 511 -18.95 7.15 -19.05
CA VAL A 511 -19.07 5.84 -19.70
C VAL A 511 -20.49 5.32 -19.64
N LEU A 512 -21.13 5.47 -18.48
CA LEU A 512 -22.53 5.10 -18.25
C LEU A 512 -23.37 6.37 -18.27
N ASP A 513 -24.63 6.27 -18.68
CA ASP A 513 -25.59 7.37 -18.58
C ASP A 513 -25.75 7.79 -17.11
N PRO A 514 -25.63 9.08 -16.76
CA PRO A 514 -25.65 9.53 -15.36
C PRO A 514 -27.05 9.38 -14.74
N ASN A 515 -28.13 9.55 -15.51
CA ASN A 515 -29.50 9.44 -15.03
C ASN A 515 -29.83 7.98 -14.71
N THR A 516 -29.53 7.07 -15.64
CA THR A 516 -29.70 5.62 -15.45
C THR A 516 -28.84 5.10 -14.29
N SER A 517 -27.61 5.60 -14.17
CA SER A 517 -26.70 5.26 -13.04
C SER A 517 -27.30 5.70 -11.70
N PHE A 518 -27.92 6.88 -11.64
CA PHE A 518 -28.54 7.38 -10.42
C PHE A 518 -29.78 6.58 -10.08
N VAL A 519 -30.68 6.33 -11.05
CA VAL A 519 -31.91 5.50 -10.84
C VAL A 519 -31.54 4.12 -10.32
N LEU A 520 -30.49 3.49 -10.89
CA LEU A 520 -30.01 2.20 -10.39
C LEU A 520 -29.42 2.32 -8.97
N THR A 521 -28.70 3.40 -8.68
CA THR A 521 -28.15 3.65 -7.33
C THR A 521 -29.25 3.78 -6.30
N ASP A 522 -30.31 4.54 -6.60
CA ASP A 522 -31.51 4.63 -5.76
C ASP A 522 -32.16 3.25 -5.56
N LEU A 523 -32.34 2.47 -6.61
CA LEU A 523 -32.85 1.10 -6.50
C LEU A 523 -31.97 0.21 -5.60
N MET A 524 -30.64 0.41 -5.60
CA MET A 524 -29.70 -0.34 -4.77
C MET A 524 -29.73 0.08 -3.30
N THR A 525 -30.24 1.27 -2.94
CA THR A 525 -30.52 1.62 -1.54
C THR A 525 -31.66 0.77 -0.98
N GLY A 526 -32.56 0.32 -1.84
CA GLY A 526 -33.72 -0.53 -1.49
C GLY A 526 -33.34 -1.83 -0.78
N MET A 527 -32.09 -2.34 -0.91
CA MET A 527 -31.73 -3.53 -0.17
C MET A 527 -31.77 -3.35 1.36
N PHE A 528 -31.78 -2.12 1.84
CA PHE A 528 -31.87 -1.76 3.26
C PHE A 528 -33.24 -1.24 3.66
N ASP A 529 -34.14 -1.03 2.69
CA ASP A 529 -35.45 -0.45 2.88
C ASP A 529 -36.53 -1.52 3.07
N THR A 530 -37.04 -1.62 4.30
CA THR A 530 -38.03 -2.63 4.66
C THR A 530 -39.43 -2.38 4.07
N SER A 531 -39.72 -1.22 3.49
CA SER A 531 -40.94 -0.97 2.74
C SER A 531 -41.03 -1.80 1.44
N LEU A 532 -39.89 -2.37 1.00
CA LEU A 532 -39.78 -3.29 -0.12
C LEU A 532 -39.90 -4.76 0.26
N ASN A 533 -40.14 -5.08 1.55
CA ASN A 533 -40.40 -6.46 1.97
C ASN A 533 -41.69 -6.97 1.27
N ASP A 534 -41.69 -8.26 0.97
CA ASP A 534 -42.84 -8.95 0.41
C ASP A 534 -42.81 -10.42 0.86
N TYR A 535 -42.86 -11.40 -0.04
CA TYR A 535 -42.74 -12.83 0.23
C TYR A 535 -41.43 -13.20 1.00
N SER A 536 -40.47 -12.31 1.01
CA SER A 536 -39.27 -12.37 1.81
C SER A 536 -38.84 -10.99 2.30
N ARG A 537 -37.83 -10.95 3.20
CA ARG A 537 -37.25 -9.69 3.64
C ARG A 537 -36.18 -9.23 2.66
N VAL A 538 -35.97 -7.91 2.55
CA VAL A 538 -34.85 -7.33 1.80
C VAL A 538 -33.52 -7.85 2.30
N THR A 539 -32.57 -8.01 1.40
CA THR A 539 -31.32 -8.76 1.70
C THR A 539 -30.39 -8.08 2.70
N GLY A 540 -30.51 -6.77 2.90
CA GLY A 540 -29.77 -5.98 3.88
C GLY A 540 -30.49 -5.79 5.23
N ALA A 541 -31.72 -6.31 5.39
CA ALA A 541 -32.52 -6.07 6.61
C ALA A 541 -31.78 -6.40 7.93
N ALA A 542 -30.88 -7.39 7.92
CA ALA A 542 -30.19 -7.81 9.13
C ALA A 542 -29.10 -6.85 9.63
N ILE A 543 -28.66 -5.92 8.79
CA ILE A 543 -27.63 -4.91 9.14
C ILE A 543 -28.20 -3.48 9.12
N LYS A 544 -29.47 -3.29 8.71
CA LYS A 544 -30.09 -1.96 8.55
C LYS A 544 -29.91 -1.09 9.79
N ASP A 545 -30.20 -1.63 10.97
CA ASP A 545 -30.22 -0.88 12.24
C ASP A 545 -28.81 -0.45 12.70
N GLN A 546 -27.76 -0.99 12.07
CA GLN A 546 -26.37 -0.60 12.31
C GLN A 546 -25.95 0.60 11.45
N LEU A 547 -26.67 0.83 10.33
CA LEU A 547 -26.28 1.84 9.34
C LEU A 547 -26.83 3.20 9.75
N THR A 548 -25.92 4.18 9.83
CA THR A 548 -26.24 5.56 10.23
C THR A 548 -26.41 6.51 9.05
N ARG A 549 -26.10 6.04 7.83
CA ARG A 549 -26.13 6.83 6.58
C ARG A 549 -26.83 6.05 5.47
N GLU A 550 -27.12 6.75 4.40
CA GLU A 550 -27.61 6.14 3.18
C GLU A 550 -26.47 5.42 2.43
N TYR A 551 -26.68 4.15 2.14
CA TYR A 551 -25.78 3.33 1.32
C TYR A 551 -26.56 2.64 0.21
N ALA A 552 -25.89 2.47 -0.92
CA ALA A 552 -26.36 1.60 -1.99
C ALA A 552 -25.52 0.31 -2.02
N GLY A 553 -26.13 -0.84 -2.27
CA GLY A 553 -25.37 -2.08 -2.23
C GLY A 553 -26.09 -3.28 -2.81
N LYS A 554 -25.40 -4.42 -2.79
CA LYS A 554 -25.95 -5.72 -3.18
C LYS A 554 -25.20 -6.86 -2.50
N THR A 555 -25.96 -7.79 -1.93
CA THR A 555 -25.43 -9.09 -1.48
C THR A 555 -25.40 -10.09 -2.63
N GLY A 556 -24.51 -11.07 -2.54
CA GLY A 556 -24.46 -12.22 -3.43
C GLY A 556 -24.02 -13.46 -2.67
N SER A 557 -24.57 -14.60 -3.03
CA SER A 557 -24.16 -15.89 -2.49
C SER A 557 -24.28 -16.98 -3.55
N THR A 558 -23.39 -17.96 -3.42
CA THR A 558 -23.46 -19.26 -4.07
C THR A 558 -23.23 -20.32 -3.00
N ASP A 559 -23.26 -21.59 -3.34
CA ASP A 559 -22.91 -22.63 -2.36
C ASP A 559 -21.48 -22.46 -1.79
N LYS A 560 -20.60 -21.68 -2.46
CA LYS A 560 -19.16 -21.58 -2.17
C LYS A 560 -18.67 -20.18 -1.87
N ASP A 561 -19.47 -19.18 -2.15
CA ASP A 561 -19.09 -17.78 -2.12
C ASP A 561 -20.10 -16.93 -1.39
N SER A 562 -19.65 -16.02 -0.56
CA SER A 562 -20.47 -14.97 0.02
C SER A 562 -19.87 -13.61 -0.32
N TRP A 563 -20.73 -12.68 -0.76
CA TRP A 563 -20.35 -11.36 -1.19
C TRP A 563 -21.20 -10.27 -0.54
N MET A 564 -20.57 -9.17 -0.25
CA MET A 564 -21.23 -7.89 -0.02
C MET A 564 -20.44 -6.79 -0.71
N ILE A 565 -21.13 -6.03 -1.55
CA ILE A 565 -20.57 -4.86 -2.23
C ILE A 565 -21.52 -3.71 -2.01
N GLY A 566 -21.03 -2.62 -1.45
CA GLY A 566 -21.84 -1.44 -1.23
C GLY A 566 -20.98 -0.19 -1.19
N PHE A 567 -21.64 0.95 -1.30
CA PHE A 567 -20.98 2.24 -1.43
C PHE A 567 -21.78 3.40 -0.86
N SER A 568 -21.07 4.44 -0.48
CA SER A 568 -21.54 5.81 -0.31
C SER A 568 -21.03 6.65 -1.50
N PRO A 569 -21.37 7.94 -1.61
CA PRO A 569 -20.75 8.84 -2.57
C PRO A 569 -19.22 9.02 -2.39
N GLN A 570 -18.64 8.49 -1.31
CA GLN A 570 -17.27 8.72 -0.91
C GLN A 570 -16.37 7.47 -0.95
N VAL A 571 -16.93 6.30 -0.68
CA VAL A 571 -16.17 5.04 -0.58
C VAL A 571 -16.99 3.89 -1.15
N VAL A 572 -16.32 3.02 -1.90
CA VAL A 572 -16.85 1.72 -2.33
C VAL A 572 -16.08 0.63 -1.63
N THR A 573 -16.78 -0.27 -0.95
CA THR A 573 -16.18 -1.45 -0.33
C THR A 573 -16.78 -2.71 -0.90
N ALA A 574 -15.90 -3.62 -1.36
CA ALA A 574 -16.28 -4.96 -1.83
C ALA A 574 -15.62 -6.01 -0.94
N VAL A 575 -16.41 -6.92 -0.42
CA VAL A 575 -16.00 -8.02 0.45
C VAL A 575 -16.47 -9.35 -0.13
N TRP A 576 -15.56 -10.29 -0.24
CA TRP A 576 -15.80 -11.68 -0.56
C TRP A 576 -15.29 -12.58 0.56
N THR A 577 -16.02 -13.63 0.89
CA THR A 577 -15.58 -14.71 1.77
C THR A 577 -15.90 -16.07 1.14
N GLY A 578 -15.01 -17.06 1.31
CA GLY A 578 -15.15 -18.40 0.77
C GLY A 578 -13.90 -19.25 1.01
N TYR A 579 -13.98 -20.52 0.66
CA TYR A 579 -12.86 -21.46 0.78
C TYR A 579 -11.99 -21.49 -0.50
N ASP A 580 -10.66 -21.54 -0.35
CA ASP A 580 -9.73 -21.57 -1.48
C ASP A 580 -9.91 -22.77 -2.41
N ASN A 581 -10.27 -23.92 -1.86
CA ASN A 581 -10.43 -25.18 -2.57
C ASN A 581 -11.84 -25.39 -3.14
N ASN A 582 -12.63 -24.33 -3.29
CA ASN A 582 -14.01 -24.39 -3.77
C ASN A 582 -14.94 -25.31 -2.96
N LYS A 583 -14.65 -25.48 -1.66
CA LYS A 583 -15.51 -26.21 -0.75
C LYS A 583 -16.80 -25.41 -0.51
N ASP A 584 -17.93 -26.13 -0.35
CA ASP A 584 -19.20 -25.51 -0.05
C ASP A 584 -19.18 -24.88 1.35
N ILE A 585 -19.81 -23.72 1.48
CA ILE A 585 -20.08 -23.08 2.76
C ILE A 585 -21.29 -23.82 3.36
N THR A 586 -21.10 -24.45 4.50
CA THR A 586 -22.16 -25.28 5.14
C THR A 586 -22.71 -24.66 6.41
N LYS A 587 -22.01 -23.68 6.98
CA LYS A 587 -22.45 -22.98 8.19
C LYS A 587 -23.15 -21.66 7.81
N VAL A 588 -24.31 -21.42 8.40
CA VAL A 588 -25.10 -20.22 8.16
C VAL A 588 -24.36 -18.94 8.56
N GLU A 589 -23.57 -19.02 9.62
CA GLU A 589 -22.74 -17.92 10.13
C GLU A 589 -21.73 -17.46 9.08
N GLU A 590 -21.10 -18.39 8.36
CA GLU A 590 -20.07 -18.11 7.36
C GLU A 590 -20.61 -17.33 6.15
N TYR A 591 -21.89 -17.48 5.82
CA TYR A 591 -22.56 -16.66 4.81
C TYR A 591 -22.78 -15.20 5.24
N ARG A 592 -22.71 -14.90 6.54
CA ARG A 592 -22.93 -13.56 7.08
C ARG A 592 -21.65 -12.72 7.14
N TYR A 593 -20.46 -13.36 7.13
CA TYR A 593 -19.18 -12.68 7.33
C TYR A 593 -18.97 -11.52 6.35
N ALA A 594 -19.15 -11.74 5.04
CA ALA A 594 -18.92 -10.68 4.06
C ALA A 594 -19.79 -9.45 4.33
N ARG A 595 -21.08 -9.65 4.69
CA ARG A 595 -22.02 -8.57 4.97
C ARG A 595 -21.69 -7.83 6.27
N ASN A 596 -21.39 -8.55 7.34
CA ASN A 596 -21.07 -7.96 8.63
C ASN A 596 -19.74 -7.17 8.55
N ILE A 597 -18.68 -7.78 7.98
CA ILE A 597 -17.40 -7.08 7.73
C ILE A 597 -17.62 -5.76 6.97
N TRP A 598 -18.46 -5.80 5.93
CA TRP A 598 -18.79 -4.60 5.15
C TRP A 598 -19.47 -3.55 6.02
N ALA A 599 -20.49 -3.92 6.80
CA ALA A 599 -21.28 -3.00 7.60
C ALA A 599 -20.42 -2.31 8.67
N ASP A 600 -19.71 -3.08 9.47
CA ASP A 600 -18.88 -2.56 10.56
C ASP A 600 -17.72 -1.70 10.03
N HIS A 601 -17.12 -2.14 8.91
CA HIS A 601 -16.07 -1.36 8.27
C HIS A 601 -16.60 -0.04 7.72
N MET A 602 -17.70 -0.05 6.95
CA MET A 602 -18.28 1.16 6.37
C MET A 602 -18.71 2.17 7.45
N GLU A 603 -19.37 1.71 8.51
CA GLU A 603 -19.75 2.57 9.63
C GLU A 603 -18.53 3.15 10.34
N THR A 604 -17.50 2.34 10.57
CA THR A 604 -16.27 2.80 11.24
C THR A 604 -15.56 3.89 10.45
N ILE A 605 -15.37 3.70 9.13
CA ILE A 605 -14.62 4.66 8.29
C ILE A 605 -15.41 5.93 7.96
N HIS A 606 -16.74 5.90 8.14
CA HIS A 606 -17.58 7.07 7.88
C HIS A 606 -17.79 7.96 9.11
N LYS A 607 -17.39 7.54 10.32
CA LYS A 607 -17.57 8.34 11.54
C LYS A 607 -17.02 9.76 11.43
N ASP A 608 -15.84 9.88 10.84
CA ASP A 608 -15.13 11.16 10.72
C ASP A 608 -15.28 11.79 9.31
N LEU A 609 -15.99 11.14 8.39
CA LEU A 609 -16.27 11.71 7.09
C LEU A 609 -17.57 12.56 7.12
N PRO A 610 -17.61 13.68 6.41
CA PRO A 610 -18.82 14.48 6.31
C PRO A 610 -19.92 13.63 5.62
N GLU A 611 -21.16 13.76 6.11
CA GLU A 611 -22.29 13.09 5.50
C GLU A 611 -22.53 13.64 4.09
N ARG A 612 -22.69 12.74 3.13
CA ARG A 612 -22.99 13.06 1.73
C ARG A 612 -24.05 12.13 1.20
N GLU A 613 -25.04 12.72 0.59
CA GLU A 613 -26.15 12.02 -0.07
C GLU A 613 -25.84 11.79 -1.55
N PHE A 614 -26.52 10.82 -2.14
CA PHE A 614 -26.55 10.63 -3.60
C PHE A 614 -27.36 11.75 -4.23
N LYS A 615 -26.73 12.59 -5.06
CA LYS A 615 -27.39 13.76 -5.66
C LYS A 615 -28.06 13.40 -6.97
N PRO A 616 -29.39 13.60 -7.09
CA PRO A 616 -30.10 13.35 -8.35
C PRO A 616 -29.61 14.31 -9.45
N PRO A 617 -29.34 13.80 -10.67
CA PRO A 617 -29.09 14.63 -11.85
C PRO A 617 -30.39 15.26 -12.37
N GLU A 618 -30.29 16.21 -13.30
CA GLU A 618 -31.44 16.95 -13.81
C GLU A 618 -32.48 16.08 -14.60
N GLY A 619 -32.07 14.95 -15.17
CA GLY A 619 -32.93 14.09 -16.01
C GLY A 619 -33.67 13.00 -15.24
N VAL A 620 -33.88 13.16 -13.92
CA VAL A 620 -34.67 12.21 -13.11
C VAL A 620 -35.77 12.91 -12.31
N THR A 621 -36.85 12.20 -12.11
CA THR A 621 -38.04 12.68 -11.37
C THR A 621 -38.30 11.75 -10.18
N ALA A 622 -38.51 12.33 -8.99
CA ALA A 622 -38.87 11.62 -7.78
C ALA A 622 -40.36 11.57 -7.60
N VAL A 623 -40.93 10.39 -7.34
CA VAL A 623 -42.35 10.22 -7.02
C VAL A 623 -42.51 9.30 -5.82
N ALA A 624 -43.56 9.55 -5.02
CA ALA A 624 -43.99 8.59 -4.02
C ALA A 624 -44.66 7.40 -4.72
N MET A 625 -44.04 6.25 -4.71
CA MET A 625 -44.49 5.01 -5.31
C MET A 625 -44.94 4.02 -4.24
N ASP A 626 -46.08 3.36 -4.49
CA ASP A 626 -46.43 2.12 -3.79
C ASP A 626 -45.56 0.99 -4.36
N PRO A 627 -44.64 0.42 -3.57
CA PRO A 627 -43.65 -0.54 -4.08
C PRO A 627 -44.28 -1.84 -4.55
N HIS A 628 -45.47 -2.22 -4.05
CA HIS A 628 -46.15 -3.46 -4.40
C HIS A 628 -46.89 -3.36 -5.75
N THR A 629 -47.47 -2.22 -6.05
CA THR A 629 -48.22 -2.04 -7.28
C THR A 629 -47.47 -1.30 -8.38
N GLY A 630 -46.34 -0.66 -8.05
CA GLY A 630 -45.59 0.19 -8.97
C GLY A 630 -46.29 1.46 -9.38
N LYS A 631 -47.38 1.83 -8.71
CA LYS A 631 -48.21 3.02 -9.01
C LYS A 631 -47.93 4.14 -8.03
N LEU A 632 -48.41 5.35 -8.33
CA LEU A 632 -48.34 6.48 -7.40
C LEU A 632 -49.00 6.13 -6.07
N ALA A 633 -48.33 6.35 -4.97
CA ALA A 633 -48.85 6.12 -3.63
C ALA A 633 -49.82 7.24 -3.22
N HIS A 634 -50.81 6.91 -2.38
CA HIS A 634 -51.72 7.85 -1.72
C HIS A 634 -51.81 7.52 -0.21
N SER A 635 -52.59 8.26 0.54
CA SER A 635 -52.66 8.13 2.02
C SER A 635 -53.12 6.75 2.52
N GLY A 636 -53.81 5.98 1.69
CA GLY A 636 -54.24 4.63 2.03
C GLY A 636 -53.23 3.52 1.71
N CYS A 637 -52.08 3.83 1.13
CA CYS A 637 -51.04 2.85 0.93
C CYS A 637 -50.21 2.69 2.23
N ASP A 638 -50.10 1.46 2.70
CA ASP A 638 -49.35 1.13 3.93
C ASP A 638 -47.84 1.37 3.73
N ASP A 639 -47.31 0.91 2.59
CA ASP A 639 -45.91 1.11 2.21
C ASP A 639 -45.80 2.18 1.10
N ARG A 640 -44.88 3.12 1.30
CA ARG A 640 -44.65 4.23 0.37
C ARG A 640 -43.15 4.51 0.33
N ARG A 641 -42.59 4.52 -0.88
CA ARG A 641 -41.20 4.83 -1.10
C ARG A 641 -41.04 5.97 -2.10
N VAL A 642 -40.22 6.97 -1.76
CA VAL A 642 -39.76 7.93 -2.77
C VAL A 642 -38.82 7.18 -3.70
N THR A 643 -39.17 7.12 -4.96
CA THR A 643 -38.45 6.36 -5.99
C THR A 643 -38.16 7.28 -7.17
N TYR A 644 -36.95 7.24 -7.68
CA TYR A 644 -36.54 8.04 -8.82
C TYR A 644 -36.73 7.30 -10.14
N PHE A 645 -37.20 8.04 -11.14
CA PHE A 645 -37.46 7.57 -12.50
C PHE A 645 -36.68 8.43 -13.48
N LEU A 646 -36.33 7.90 -14.65
CA LEU A 646 -35.97 8.74 -15.80
C LEU A 646 -37.14 9.64 -16.14
N GLU A 647 -36.88 10.92 -16.39
CA GLU A 647 -37.95 11.91 -16.66
C GLU A 647 -38.90 11.43 -17.74
N GLY A 648 -40.20 11.48 -17.46
CA GLY A 648 -41.28 11.03 -18.37
C GLY A 648 -41.58 9.53 -18.30
N THR A 649 -40.86 8.73 -17.51
CA THR A 649 -41.11 7.28 -17.32
C THR A 649 -41.78 6.94 -15.99
N GLU A 650 -42.05 7.94 -15.15
CA GLU A 650 -42.74 7.79 -13.87
C GLU A 650 -44.19 7.30 -14.05
N PRO A 651 -44.73 6.53 -13.10
CA PRO A 651 -46.12 6.08 -13.14
C PRO A 651 -47.07 7.28 -13.08
N LYS A 652 -48.18 7.21 -13.87
CA LYS A 652 -49.19 8.27 -13.94
C LYS A 652 -50.44 7.94 -13.15
N ASN A 653 -50.69 6.67 -12.86
CA ASN A 653 -51.88 6.20 -12.18
C ASN A 653 -51.59 5.96 -10.69
N TYR A 654 -52.55 6.34 -9.85
CA TYR A 654 -52.51 6.03 -8.42
C TYR A 654 -52.85 4.56 -8.16
N CYS A 655 -52.34 4.06 -7.05
CA CYS A 655 -52.73 2.74 -6.53
C CYS A 655 -54.24 2.69 -6.31
N THR A 656 -54.87 1.58 -6.70
CA THR A 656 -56.30 1.34 -6.54
C THR A 656 -56.59 0.14 -5.63
N VAL A 657 -55.56 -0.53 -5.15
CA VAL A 657 -55.68 -1.72 -4.28
C VAL A 657 -55.92 -1.30 -2.84
N HIS A 658 -55.22 -0.25 -2.40
CA HIS A 658 -55.35 0.31 -1.07
C HIS A 658 -56.32 1.49 -1.11
N VAL A 659 -57.62 1.25 -0.78
CA VAL A 659 -58.64 2.30 -0.80
C VAL A 659 -58.46 3.22 0.41
N PRO A 660 -58.35 4.56 0.23
CA PRO A 660 -58.23 5.48 1.36
C PRO A 660 -59.43 5.35 2.29
N ASN A 661 -59.18 5.33 3.62
CA ASN A 661 -60.26 5.39 4.58
C ASN A 661 -61.01 6.72 4.39
N PRO A 662 -62.35 6.73 4.25
CA PRO A 662 -63.14 7.95 4.03
C PRO A 662 -62.93 9.02 5.10
N GLU A 663 -62.59 8.64 6.35
CA GLU A 663 -62.29 9.55 7.46
C GLU A 663 -60.92 10.28 7.31
N GLU A 664 -59.92 9.65 6.71
CA GLU A 664 -58.62 10.30 6.45
C GLU A 664 -58.67 11.32 5.29
N THR A 665 -59.62 11.14 4.33
CA THR A 665 -59.75 12.06 3.20
C THR A 665 -60.25 13.45 3.62
N ASP A 666 -61.00 13.59 4.71
CA ASP A 666 -61.46 14.87 5.24
C ASP A 666 -60.35 15.62 6.03
N GLU A 667 -59.51 14.94 6.76
CA GLU A 667 -58.32 15.56 7.38
C GLU A 667 -57.32 16.10 6.32
N ASN A 668 -57.10 15.40 5.20
CA ASN A 668 -56.24 15.88 4.11
C ASN A 668 -56.81 17.06 3.34
N LYS A 669 -58.16 17.18 3.24
CA LYS A 669 -58.80 18.39 2.70
C LYS A 669 -58.60 19.60 3.61
N GLN A 670 -58.52 19.41 4.93
CA GLN A 670 -58.23 20.45 5.92
C GLN A 670 -56.76 20.91 5.83
N ARG A 671 -55.83 19.96 5.69
CA ARG A 671 -54.38 20.26 5.54
C ARG A 671 -54.02 20.97 4.23
N LYS A 672 -54.72 20.67 3.12
CA LYS A 672 -54.57 21.44 1.86
C LYS A 672 -55.03 22.89 1.96
N LYS A 673 -55.94 23.20 2.86
CA LYS A 673 -56.37 24.57 3.15
C LYS A 673 -55.32 25.36 3.96
N ASP A 674 -54.47 24.67 4.70
CA ASP A 674 -53.43 25.27 5.56
C ASP A 674 -52.10 25.57 4.83
N GLY A 675 -52.02 25.38 3.50
CA GLY A 675 -50.90 25.81 2.65
C GLY A 675 -49.58 25.09 2.90
N ARG A 676 -49.60 23.90 3.51
CA ARG A 676 -48.39 23.11 3.73
C ARG A 676 -47.98 22.37 2.45
N SER A 677 -46.69 22.48 2.12
CA SER A 677 -46.07 21.83 0.99
C SER A 677 -46.08 20.31 1.14
N ILE A 678 -46.09 19.59 0.01
CA ILE A 678 -45.92 18.13 -0.04
C ILE A 678 -44.61 17.67 0.63
N TRP A 679 -43.61 18.57 0.71
CA TRP A 679 -42.31 18.37 1.34
C TRP A 679 -42.38 18.36 2.87
N ASP A 680 -43.30 19.11 3.49
CA ASP A 680 -43.53 19.09 4.95
C ASP A 680 -44.15 17.77 5.42
N TRP A 681 -44.67 16.98 4.49
CA TRP A 681 -45.31 15.70 4.77
C TRP A 681 -44.35 14.50 4.61
N ILE A 682 -43.27 14.66 3.84
CA ILE A 682 -42.26 13.62 3.59
C ILE A 682 -41.19 13.61 4.71
N GLY A 683 -41.19 14.59 5.62
CA GLY A 683 -40.32 14.62 6.80
C GLY A 683 -38.86 14.96 6.47
N PHE A 684 -38.65 15.94 5.57
CA PHE A 684 -37.36 16.61 5.39
C PHE A 684 -37.33 17.92 6.16
#